data_5c8bc42a01413117b4ad907ae4ba4391
#
_entry.id   5c8bc42a01413117b4ad907ae4ba4391
#
_cell.length_a   1.000
_cell.length_b   1.000
_cell.length_c   1.000
_cell.angle_alpha   90.00
_cell.angle_beta   90.00
_cell.angle_gamma   90.00
#
_symmetry.space_group_name_H-M   'P 1'
#
loop_
_entity.id
_entity.type
_entity.pdbx_description
1 polymer ?
#
loop_
_entity_poly.entity_id
_entity_poly.type
_entity_poly.pdbx_seq_one_letter_code
_entity_poly.pdbx_strand_id
1 'polypeptide(L)'
;MEKPQKLKNFMLWEEIKPHIAKKLDLTDLLRNFVIAQFHLYQKPITKDDSKQITQCIKNYLKYVKKQYIASGYREEEFKRRCYQFLASDFPYLPKYAHSDIAKEVKPLSPFAKFLPYREKKERAKRLETAKIRQENDSDAIVQSSIQILKGQGKKTAVEAIENTFLEAPSQSTSNDTNHMDNSSIRETTPEEALCILLNNNMTVETYKTLRRHAIGKGAGKIYPSYHNLLNEKKKCTPTNLHVNPTESWVDLQDLLDHTTSRTLNMDSVYKKLIEKHNDYNDIQLVHYIKWGIDGAGSFFPYNQGGTDTIHSQHLLASHLVSLQISSLTTLCTVFTSENVNSALACRPIRLSFEKETEESVMKEYNRIVTEINSLQSFKMEIPDGPRVVIQYKLLCTMIDGKTLNFLVNNKSSRSCPICLAGPKALSKRSGSFDPLPGTLIFGVSPLHWGMRIFEFLLHISYNRDFRKAEARSSEEKALKKTRQEEVRKQFLDKLSLRIDTPCSRGGNCNSGNVARRAFANAGTFSEITAIPISIIEGFGVLWSAIRSGQRLDDEKFEAKCNSLLDTFFTSPEVNWYGLSPSAHKLLVHGADIIRHSILPVGILAEDPAEGSNKLHRIHRQNHTRKISHETTMDDLISRKLHQSDPVVLSHHRSFKKKNRRPKVNDPFMLPDPVDLLKRTVSLGMQSDTDESSDDEDDELEQINCDSIPYSNTLFEL
;
A
#
# COMPACT_ATOMS: atom_id res chain seq x y z
N MET A 1 -36.52 27.68 -10.87
CA MET A 1 -35.91 27.02 -12.05
C MET A 1 -35.05 25.91 -11.52
N GLU A 2 -35.42 24.68 -11.80
CA GLU A 2 -34.60 23.52 -11.40
C GLU A 2 -33.23 23.59 -12.05
N LYS A 3 -32.17 23.27 -11.27
CA LYS A 3 -30.80 23.21 -11.81
C LYS A 3 -30.77 22.14 -12.90
N PRO A 4 -30.13 22.41 -14.06
CA PRO A 4 -30.07 21.46 -15.17
C PRO A 4 -29.40 20.14 -14.72
N GLN A 5 -30.08 19.04 -14.97
CA GLN A 5 -29.57 17.71 -14.64
C GLN A 5 -28.34 17.42 -15.51
N LYS A 6 -27.20 17.14 -14.91
CA LYS A 6 -25.96 16.84 -15.62
C LYS A 6 -26.11 15.54 -16.43
N LEU A 7 -25.64 15.59 -17.69
CA LEU A 7 -25.68 14.43 -18.57
C LEU A 7 -24.66 13.37 -18.08
N LYS A 8 -25.18 12.23 -17.64
CA LYS A 8 -24.35 11.11 -17.14
C LYS A 8 -23.95 10.14 -18.24
N ASN A 9 -22.78 9.54 -18.16
CA ASN A 9 -22.32 8.50 -19.07
C ASN A 9 -23.28 7.27 -19.07
N PHE A 10 -24.00 7.03 -17.98
CA PHE A 10 -25.05 6.01 -17.92
C PHE A 10 -26.19 6.29 -18.89
N MET A 11 -26.60 7.52 -19.05
CA MET A 11 -27.67 7.90 -20.00
C MET A 11 -27.25 7.59 -21.45
N LEU A 12 -25.98 7.86 -21.77
CA LEU A 12 -25.44 7.51 -23.11
C LEU A 12 -25.33 5.98 -23.29
N TRP A 13 -25.04 5.24 -22.24
CA TRP A 13 -25.01 3.78 -22.26
C TRP A 13 -26.40 3.19 -22.57
N GLU A 14 -27.42 3.61 -21.85
CA GLU A 14 -28.80 3.14 -22.07
C GLU A 14 -29.26 3.41 -23.51
N GLU A 15 -28.84 4.53 -24.11
CA GLU A 15 -29.17 4.88 -25.52
C GLU A 15 -28.52 3.94 -26.51
N ILE A 16 -27.28 3.53 -26.31
CA ILE A 16 -26.55 2.68 -27.28
C ILE A 16 -26.66 1.19 -27.00
N LYS A 17 -27.03 0.80 -25.81
CA LYS A 17 -27.13 -0.60 -25.38
C LYS A 17 -27.87 -1.52 -26.35
N PRO A 18 -29.01 -1.15 -26.93
CA PRO A 18 -29.72 -1.98 -27.92
C PRO A 18 -28.98 -2.19 -29.22
N HIS A 19 -27.98 -1.36 -29.50
CA HIS A 19 -27.29 -1.26 -30.79
C HIS A 19 -25.80 -1.64 -30.73
N ILE A 20 -25.23 -1.79 -29.53
CA ILE A 20 -23.76 -1.92 -29.35
C ILE A 20 -23.21 -3.22 -29.94
N ALA A 21 -23.99 -4.27 -30.00
CA ALA A 21 -23.61 -5.56 -30.63
C ALA A 21 -23.66 -5.53 -32.16
N LYS A 22 -24.31 -4.52 -32.76
CA LYS A 22 -24.40 -4.35 -34.22
C LYS A 22 -23.19 -3.56 -34.70
N LYS A 23 -22.64 -3.91 -35.86
CA LYS A 23 -21.48 -3.20 -36.48
C LYS A 23 -21.86 -1.80 -37.02
N LEU A 24 -22.75 -1.08 -36.36
CA LEU A 24 -23.21 0.25 -36.75
C LEU A 24 -22.29 1.33 -36.15
N ASP A 25 -22.14 2.43 -36.90
CA ASP A 25 -21.52 3.64 -36.34
C ASP A 25 -22.54 4.35 -35.44
N LEU A 26 -22.32 4.27 -34.16
CA LEU A 26 -23.19 4.85 -33.13
C LEU A 26 -22.87 6.33 -32.85
N THR A 27 -21.94 6.93 -33.59
CA THR A 27 -21.48 8.31 -33.38
C THR A 27 -22.60 9.32 -33.61
N ASP A 28 -23.36 9.15 -34.71
CA ASP A 28 -24.47 10.06 -35.02
C ASP A 28 -25.67 9.85 -34.11
N LEU A 29 -25.96 8.63 -33.69
CA LEU A 29 -27.01 8.34 -32.71
C LEU A 29 -26.75 9.10 -31.41
N LEU A 30 -25.56 8.92 -30.81
CA LEU A 30 -25.19 9.61 -29.60
C LEU A 30 -25.05 11.10 -29.77
N ARG A 31 -24.55 11.57 -30.92
CA ARG A 31 -24.48 12.98 -31.22
C ARG A 31 -25.85 13.64 -31.20
N ASN A 32 -26.82 13.04 -31.86
CA ASN A 32 -28.19 13.55 -31.90
C ASN A 32 -28.81 13.54 -30.50
N PHE A 33 -28.58 12.47 -29.73
CA PHE A 33 -29.04 12.38 -28.35
C PHE A 33 -28.42 13.47 -27.47
N VAL A 34 -27.10 13.67 -27.52
CA VAL A 34 -26.40 14.71 -26.76
C VAL A 34 -26.89 16.11 -27.18
N ILE A 35 -27.04 16.35 -28.48
CA ILE A 35 -27.56 17.64 -29.00
C ILE A 35 -28.98 17.86 -28.52
N ALA A 36 -29.84 16.85 -28.56
CA ALA A 36 -31.24 16.97 -28.07
C ALA A 36 -31.30 17.33 -26.58
N GLN A 37 -30.40 16.75 -25.76
CA GLN A 37 -30.28 17.13 -24.34
C GLN A 37 -29.88 18.61 -24.16
N PHE A 38 -29.02 19.15 -25.05
CA PHE A 38 -28.65 20.57 -25.01
C PHE A 38 -29.74 21.51 -25.50
N HIS A 39 -30.54 21.10 -26.49
CA HIS A 39 -31.70 21.89 -26.94
C HIS A 39 -32.77 22.06 -25.87
N LEU A 40 -32.91 21.12 -24.94
CA LEU A 40 -33.78 21.28 -23.78
C LEU A 40 -33.38 22.46 -22.87
N TYR A 41 -32.15 22.94 -23.01
CA TYR A 41 -31.63 24.10 -22.24
C TYR A 41 -31.62 25.42 -23.01
N GLN A 42 -32.31 25.48 -24.15
CA GLN A 42 -32.52 26.72 -24.97
C GLN A 42 -31.25 27.46 -25.39
N LYS A 43 -30.16 26.76 -25.67
CA LYS A 43 -28.89 27.40 -26.09
C LYS A 43 -28.44 26.93 -27.49
N PRO A 44 -27.97 27.83 -28.36
CA PRO A 44 -27.45 27.45 -29.66
C PRO A 44 -26.08 26.78 -29.54
N ILE A 45 -25.86 25.71 -30.29
CA ILE A 45 -24.59 24.96 -30.34
C ILE A 45 -23.75 25.51 -31.48
N THR A 46 -22.51 25.92 -31.23
CA THR A 46 -21.58 26.40 -32.25
C THR A 46 -20.98 25.24 -33.08
N LYS A 47 -20.38 25.55 -34.22
CA LYS A 47 -19.68 24.55 -35.04
C LYS A 47 -18.51 23.88 -34.29
N ASP A 48 -17.83 24.62 -33.40
CA ASP A 48 -16.72 24.09 -32.62
C ASP A 48 -17.21 23.20 -31.46
N ASP A 49 -18.32 23.57 -30.83
CA ASP A 49 -19.00 22.72 -29.87
C ASP A 49 -19.38 21.38 -30.51
N SER A 50 -19.95 21.41 -31.72
CA SER A 50 -20.34 20.20 -32.44
C SER A 50 -19.14 19.28 -32.74
N LYS A 51 -17.97 19.83 -33.08
CA LYS A 51 -16.73 19.06 -33.28
C LYS A 51 -16.24 18.43 -31.98
N GLN A 52 -16.24 19.19 -30.90
CA GLN A 52 -15.80 18.73 -29.58
C GLN A 52 -16.74 17.64 -29.04
N ILE A 53 -18.06 17.82 -29.16
CA ILE A 53 -19.06 16.79 -28.81
C ILE A 53 -18.76 15.50 -29.58
N THR A 54 -18.54 15.59 -30.88
CA THR A 54 -18.25 14.44 -31.74
C THR A 54 -16.97 13.72 -31.29
N GLN A 55 -15.93 14.46 -30.92
CA GLN A 55 -14.67 13.88 -30.44
C GLN A 55 -14.86 13.20 -29.07
N CYS A 56 -15.61 13.79 -28.14
CA CYS A 56 -15.93 13.19 -26.86
C CYS A 56 -16.74 11.90 -27.03
N ILE A 57 -17.72 11.89 -27.94
CA ILE A 57 -18.53 10.70 -28.26
C ILE A 57 -17.64 9.59 -28.84
N LYS A 58 -16.74 9.90 -29.76
CA LYS A 58 -15.79 8.90 -30.30
C LYS A 58 -14.93 8.27 -29.20
N ASN A 59 -14.44 9.07 -28.27
CA ASN A 59 -13.66 8.61 -27.13
C ASN A 59 -14.52 7.72 -26.20
N TYR A 60 -15.75 8.16 -25.91
CA TYR A 60 -16.73 7.41 -25.13
C TYR A 60 -17.01 6.03 -25.77
N LEU A 61 -17.36 6.01 -27.06
CA LEU A 61 -17.65 4.77 -27.79
C LEU A 61 -16.46 3.81 -27.82
N LYS A 62 -15.25 4.35 -28.02
CA LYS A 62 -14.00 3.55 -27.99
C LYS A 62 -13.82 2.88 -26.63
N TYR A 63 -14.06 3.62 -25.54
CA TYR A 63 -13.95 3.09 -24.20
C TYR A 63 -15.04 2.04 -23.91
N VAL A 64 -16.30 2.39 -24.15
CA VAL A 64 -17.45 1.51 -23.86
C VAL A 64 -17.36 0.20 -24.67
N LYS A 65 -17.08 0.27 -25.98
CA LYS A 65 -16.92 -0.92 -26.82
C LYS A 65 -15.81 -1.85 -26.28
N LYS A 66 -14.66 -1.28 -25.91
CA LYS A 66 -13.53 -2.03 -25.34
C LYS A 66 -13.93 -2.74 -24.02
N GLN A 67 -14.60 -2.05 -23.12
CA GLN A 67 -14.99 -2.58 -21.83
C GLN A 67 -16.15 -3.60 -21.95
N TYR A 68 -17.06 -3.39 -22.88
CA TYR A 68 -18.19 -4.32 -23.13
C TYR A 68 -17.69 -5.63 -23.73
N ILE A 69 -16.71 -5.59 -24.64
CA ILE A 69 -16.01 -6.79 -25.15
C ILE A 69 -15.30 -7.50 -23.97
N ALA A 70 -14.57 -6.77 -23.14
CA ALA A 70 -13.84 -7.31 -21.99
C ALA A 70 -14.77 -7.91 -20.91
N SER A 71 -16.05 -7.56 -20.89
CA SER A 71 -17.09 -8.19 -20.04
C SER A 71 -17.75 -9.41 -20.69
N GLY A 72 -17.22 -9.88 -21.82
CA GLY A 72 -17.78 -10.99 -22.58
C GLY A 72 -19.19 -10.71 -23.10
N TYR A 73 -19.49 -9.46 -23.48
CA TYR A 73 -20.81 -8.98 -23.92
C TYR A 73 -21.93 -9.13 -22.89
N ARG A 74 -21.60 -9.29 -21.60
CA ARG A 74 -22.57 -9.39 -20.50
C ARG A 74 -22.81 -8.02 -19.88
N GLU A 75 -24.04 -7.55 -19.93
CA GLU A 75 -24.42 -6.21 -19.48
C GLU A 75 -24.15 -5.97 -17.99
N GLU A 76 -24.56 -6.91 -17.14
CA GLU A 76 -24.39 -6.78 -15.70
C GLU A 76 -22.91 -6.73 -15.31
N GLU A 77 -22.09 -7.54 -15.96
CA GLU A 77 -20.63 -7.52 -15.75
C GLU A 77 -20.00 -6.23 -16.25
N PHE A 78 -20.47 -5.70 -17.39
CA PHE A 78 -20.05 -4.40 -17.90
C PHE A 78 -20.43 -3.28 -16.92
N LYS A 79 -21.68 -3.24 -16.45
CA LYS A 79 -22.14 -2.24 -15.47
C LYS A 79 -21.33 -2.30 -14.17
N ARG A 80 -21.06 -3.51 -13.69
CA ARG A 80 -20.23 -3.72 -12.50
C ARG A 80 -18.81 -3.20 -12.68
N ARG A 81 -18.15 -3.52 -13.81
CA ARG A 81 -16.79 -3.09 -14.14
C ARG A 81 -16.66 -1.59 -14.37
N CYS A 82 -17.68 -1.01 -14.97
CA CYS A 82 -17.66 0.39 -15.41
C CYS A 82 -18.55 1.28 -14.53
N TYR A 83 -18.92 0.83 -13.32
CA TYR A 83 -19.86 1.56 -12.45
C TYR A 83 -19.46 3.02 -12.24
N GLN A 84 -18.20 3.27 -11.89
CA GLN A 84 -17.70 4.62 -11.67
C GLN A 84 -17.71 5.48 -12.93
N PHE A 85 -17.31 4.89 -14.06
CA PHE A 85 -17.37 5.58 -15.36
C PHE A 85 -18.80 5.91 -15.77
N LEU A 86 -19.73 4.97 -15.59
CA LEU A 86 -21.14 5.18 -15.92
C LEU A 86 -21.82 6.20 -15.00
N ALA A 87 -21.40 6.26 -13.74
CA ALA A 87 -21.89 7.23 -12.76
C ALA A 87 -21.32 8.63 -12.98
N SER A 88 -20.20 8.76 -13.69
CA SER A 88 -19.57 10.05 -13.97
C SER A 88 -20.33 10.85 -15.03
N ASP A 89 -20.11 12.16 -15.01
CA ASP A 89 -20.68 13.06 -16.01
C ASP A 89 -20.01 12.86 -17.36
N PHE A 90 -20.77 13.04 -18.45
CA PHE A 90 -20.21 13.07 -19.78
C PHE A 90 -19.27 14.30 -19.91
N PRO A 91 -18.01 14.13 -20.36
CA PRO A 91 -16.96 15.14 -20.18
C PRO A 91 -17.11 16.41 -21.02
N TYR A 92 -18.16 16.51 -21.83
CA TYR A 92 -18.44 17.71 -22.58
C TYR A 92 -19.60 18.48 -21.97
N LEU A 93 -19.26 19.60 -21.34
CA LEU A 93 -20.18 20.71 -21.08
C LEU A 93 -19.71 21.84 -22.01
N PRO A 94 -20.62 22.46 -22.80
CA PRO A 94 -20.26 23.67 -23.52
C PRO A 94 -19.69 24.69 -22.55
N LYS A 95 -18.54 25.28 -22.86
CA LYS A 95 -17.99 26.42 -22.12
C LYS A 95 -18.89 27.61 -22.30
N TYR A 96 -20.04 27.62 -21.60
CA TYR A 96 -20.90 28.77 -21.59
C TYR A 96 -20.43 29.75 -20.54
N ALA A 97 -19.77 30.74 -21.13
CA ALA A 97 -19.90 32.14 -20.81
C ALA A 97 -19.83 32.50 -19.32
N HIS A 98 -18.63 32.54 -18.84
CA HIS A 98 -18.24 33.74 -18.16
C HIS A 98 -17.54 34.65 -19.20
N SER A 99 -18.33 35.14 -20.22
CA SER A 99 -18.00 36.35 -20.92
C SER A 99 -18.35 37.48 -19.97
N ASP A 100 -17.41 38.36 -19.74
CA ASP A 100 -17.47 39.58 -18.95
C ASP A 100 -17.09 39.50 -17.48
N ILE A 101 -16.01 38.79 -17.19
CA ILE A 101 -15.17 39.21 -16.07
C ILE A 101 -13.76 39.34 -16.62
N ALA A 102 -13.25 40.59 -16.48
CA ALA A 102 -11.90 40.99 -16.89
C ALA A 102 -10.85 39.91 -16.56
N LYS A 103 -9.76 39.88 -17.34
CA LYS A 103 -8.55 39.13 -17.07
C LYS A 103 -7.98 39.47 -15.69
N GLU A 104 -8.66 39.02 -14.66
CA GLU A 104 -8.10 39.04 -13.32
C GLU A 104 -7.01 37.98 -13.27
N VAL A 105 -5.84 38.41 -12.88
CA VAL A 105 -4.73 37.59 -12.42
C VAL A 105 -5.31 36.48 -11.55
N LYS A 106 -5.11 35.21 -11.93
CA LYS A 106 -5.61 34.03 -11.17
C LYS A 106 -5.32 34.24 -9.69
N PRO A 107 -6.31 34.33 -8.81
CA PRO A 107 -6.09 34.56 -7.39
C PRO A 107 -5.28 33.39 -6.84
N LEU A 108 -4.38 33.69 -5.90
CA LEU A 108 -3.72 32.72 -5.06
C LEU A 108 -4.75 31.74 -4.52
N SER A 109 -4.42 30.46 -4.42
CA SER A 109 -5.27 29.46 -3.75
C SER A 109 -5.85 30.08 -2.49
N PRO A 110 -7.18 30.01 -2.28
CA PRO A 110 -7.83 30.64 -1.12
C PRO A 110 -7.18 30.25 0.20
N PHE A 111 -6.71 29.01 0.31
CA PHE A 111 -6.01 28.50 1.48
C PHE A 111 -4.68 29.23 1.74
N ALA A 112 -3.95 29.65 0.71
CA ALA A 112 -2.69 30.36 0.87
C ALA A 112 -2.86 31.79 1.43
N LYS A 113 -4.07 32.38 1.34
CA LYS A 113 -4.38 33.69 1.94
C LYS A 113 -4.50 33.65 3.47
N PHE A 114 -4.93 32.50 4.02
CA PHE A 114 -5.20 32.34 5.45
C PHE A 114 -4.03 31.73 6.24
N LEU A 115 -3.03 31.17 5.55
CA LEU A 115 -1.84 30.69 6.23
C LEU A 115 -0.94 31.85 6.68
N PRO A 116 -0.37 31.79 7.89
CA PRO A 116 0.71 32.71 8.30
C PRO A 116 1.81 32.71 7.23
N TYR A 117 2.45 33.86 6.98
CA TYR A 117 3.50 33.98 5.93
C TYR A 117 4.56 32.88 6.02
N ARG A 118 4.92 32.43 7.23
CA ARG A 118 5.89 31.35 7.46
C ARG A 118 5.45 30.00 6.89
N GLU A 119 4.15 29.75 6.85
CA GLU A 119 3.55 28.49 6.42
C GLU A 119 3.18 28.51 4.94
N LYS A 120 3.25 29.69 4.29
CA LYS A 120 2.98 29.80 2.85
C LYS A 120 4.08 29.12 2.04
N LYS A 121 3.69 28.48 0.93
CA LYS A 121 4.63 27.89 -0.02
C LYS A 121 5.50 28.97 -0.71
N GLU A 122 6.69 28.61 -1.12
CA GLU A 122 7.67 29.51 -1.73
C GLU A 122 7.11 30.36 -2.89
N ARG A 123 6.24 29.77 -3.73
CA ARG A 123 5.59 30.52 -4.82
C ARG A 123 4.64 31.60 -4.29
N ALA A 124 3.86 31.26 -3.26
CA ALA A 124 2.94 32.23 -2.63
C ALA A 124 3.75 33.32 -1.88
N LYS A 125 4.82 32.94 -1.19
CA LYS A 125 5.76 33.88 -0.55
C LYS A 125 6.39 34.83 -1.58
N ARG A 126 6.85 34.29 -2.72
CA ARG A 126 7.45 35.11 -3.81
C ARG A 126 6.45 36.11 -4.42
N LEU A 127 5.20 35.68 -4.65
CA LEU A 127 4.16 36.55 -5.18
C LEU A 127 3.78 37.65 -4.18
N GLU A 128 3.62 37.30 -2.90
CA GLU A 128 3.31 38.26 -1.85
C GLU A 128 4.47 39.20 -1.59
N THR A 129 5.71 38.71 -1.57
CA THR A 129 6.92 39.55 -1.49
C THR A 129 7.06 40.46 -2.71
N ALA A 130 6.73 39.98 -3.92
CA ALA A 130 6.73 40.82 -5.11
C ALA A 130 5.68 41.93 -5.04
N LYS A 131 4.50 41.64 -4.51
CA LYS A 131 3.45 42.62 -4.29
C LYS A 131 3.87 43.69 -3.26
N ILE A 132 4.42 43.27 -2.14
CA ILE A 132 4.95 44.18 -1.12
C ILE A 132 6.06 45.06 -1.69
N ARG A 133 6.95 44.53 -2.55
CA ARG A 133 8.00 45.32 -3.21
C ARG A 133 7.48 46.28 -4.27
N GLN A 134 6.35 45.97 -4.91
CA GLN A 134 5.68 46.88 -5.85
C GLN A 134 4.94 48.03 -5.17
N GLU A 135 4.39 47.77 -3.98
CA GLU A 135 3.53 48.70 -3.24
C GLU A 135 4.31 49.58 -2.23
N ASN A 136 5.57 49.23 -1.91
CA ASN A 136 6.34 49.94 -0.90
C ASN A 136 7.81 50.13 -1.34
N ASP A 137 8.41 51.22 -0.90
CA ASP A 137 9.84 51.47 -1.06
C ASP A 137 10.67 50.47 -0.26
N SER A 138 11.89 50.12 -0.78
CA SER A 138 12.77 49.13 -0.17
C SER A 138 13.19 49.53 1.26
N ASP A 139 13.46 50.81 1.47
CA ASP A 139 13.88 51.35 2.77
C ASP A 139 12.71 51.32 3.77
N ALA A 140 11.50 51.56 3.33
CA ALA A 140 10.31 51.47 4.15
C ALA A 140 10.08 50.02 4.62
N ILE A 141 10.33 49.00 3.75
CA ILE A 141 10.24 47.57 4.10
C ILE A 141 11.30 47.20 5.15
N VAL A 142 12.55 47.65 4.98
CA VAL A 142 13.65 47.39 5.92
C VAL A 142 13.36 48.02 7.28
N GLN A 143 12.98 49.31 7.31
CA GLN A 143 12.63 50.02 8.55
C GLN A 143 11.44 49.40 9.27
N SER A 144 10.41 48.98 8.54
CA SER A 144 9.24 48.30 9.13
C SER A 144 9.68 46.92 9.74
N SER A 145 10.55 46.21 9.08
CA SER A 145 11.08 44.93 9.58
C SER A 145 11.90 45.10 10.85
N ILE A 146 12.76 46.15 10.91
CA ILE A 146 13.54 46.53 12.10
C ILE A 146 12.61 46.89 13.28
N GLN A 147 11.58 47.68 13.04
CA GLN A 147 10.59 48.06 14.09
C GLN A 147 9.85 46.81 14.64
N ILE A 148 9.41 45.91 13.77
CA ILE A 148 8.73 44.66 14.18
C ILE A 148 9.70 43.80 15.04
N LEU A 149 10.94 43.65 14.64
CA LEU A 149 11.94 42.87 15.36
C LEU A 149 12.35 43.53 16.70
N LYS A 150 12.44 44.88 16.76
CA LYS A 150 12.60 45.61 18.02
C LYS A 150 11.45 45.37 18.97
N GLY A 151 10.21 45.43 18.49
CA GLY A 151 8.99 45.14 19.28
C GLY A 151 8.93 43.70 19.79
N GLN A 152 9.60 42.77 19.12
CA GLN A 152 9.71 41.35 19.52
C GLN A 152 10.89 41.06 20.41
N GLY A 153 11.73 42.05 20.78
CA GLY A 153 12.92 41.87 21.62
C GLY A 153 14.08 41.13 20.95
N LYS A 154 14.07 41.00 19.60
CA LYS A 154 15.11 40.26 18.85
C LYS A 154 16.30 41.11 18.46
N LYS A 155 17.10 41.53 19.44
CA LYS A 155 18.24 42.43 19.27
C LYS A 155 19.24 41.94 18.24
N THR A 156 19.66 40.68 18.29
CA THR A 156 20.65 40.10 17.35
C THR A 156 20.18 40.11 15.90
N ALA A 157 18.85 39.90 15.63
CA ALA A 157 18.31 39.98 14.29
C ALA A 157 18.22 41.43 13.77
N VAL A 158 17.99 42.39 14.65
CA VAL A 158 18.04 43.82 14.33
C VAL A 158 19.47 44.26 13.96
N GLU A 159 20.47 43.93 14.77
CA GLU A 159 21.87 44.22 14.51
C GLU A 159 22.37 43.60 13.18
N ALA A 160 21.93 42.34 12.87
CA ALA A 160 22.28 41.72 11.60
C ALA A 160 21.70 42.45 10.38
N ILE A 161 20.47 42.99 10.48
CA ILE A 161 19.86 43.74 9.39
C ILE A 161 20.49 45.15 9.30
N GLU A 162 20.69 45.84 10.43
CA GLU A 162 21.29 47.14 10.45
C GLU A 162 22.72 47.09 9.88
N ASN A 163 23.56 46.13 10.24
CA ASN A 163 24.91 45.93 9.72
C ASN A 163 24.92 45.60 8.21
N THR A 164 23.93 44.86 7.71
CA THR A 164 23.87 44.49 6.28
C THR A 164 23.49 45.67 5.38
N PHE A 165 22.76 46.66 5.90
CA PHE A 165 22.25 47.79 5.12
C PHE A 165 22.97 49.12 5.37
N LEU A 166 23.83 49.23 6.40
CA LEU A 166 24.56 50.44 6.73
C LEU A 166 26.01 50.45 6.22
N GLU A 167 26.52 49.30 5.74
CA GLU A 167 27.89 49.26 5.14
C GLU A 167 27.76 49.43 3.62
N ALA A 168 28.08 50.67 3.15
CA ALA A 168 28.39 50.96 1.76
C ALA A 168 29.74 50.39 1.36
N PRO A 169 29.97 50.02 0.08
CA PRO A 169 31.11 49.21 -0.31
C PRO A 169 32.40 50.02 -0.33
N SER A 170 33.38 49.65 0.50
CA SER A 170 34.79 50.02 0.31
C SER A 170 35.58 48.80 -0.17
N GLN A 171 36.25 49.02 -1.26
CA GLN A 171 37.07 48.06 -2.00
C GLN A 171 38.30 47.54 -1.22
N SER A 172 38.69 46.33 -1.65
CA SER A 172 40.04 45.72 -1.72
C SER A 172 40.58 45.05 -0.46
N THR A 173 40.94 43.84 -0.53
CA THR A 173 42.14 43.16 -0.98
C THR A 173 42.18 41.70 -0.51
N SER A 174 42.67 40.87 -1.41
CA SER A 174 43.02 39.47 -1.27
C SER A 174 43.68 39.04 0.05
N ASN A 175 43.21 37.90 0.58
CA ASN A 175 44.11 36.80 0.96
C ASN A 175 43.34 35.47 1.13
N ASP A 176 43.89 34.48 0.47
CA ASP A 176 43.47 33.07 0.52
C ASP A 176 43.51 32.53 1.95
N THR A 177 42.34 32.05 2.40
CA THR A 177 42.28 30.92 3.33
C THR A 177 40.97 30.17 3.05
N ASN A 178 41.12 28.88 2.81
CA ASN A 178 40.04 27.91 2.59
C ASN A 178 38.89 28.06 3.60
N HIS A 179 37.87 28.83 3.28
CA HIS A 179 36.57 28.74 3.93
C HIS A 179 35.72 27.71 3.14
N MET A 180 35.58 26.51 3.72
CA MET A 180 34.47 25.63 3.38
C MET A 180 33.19 26.47 3.42
N ASP A 181 32.48 26.52 2.30
CA ASP A 181 31.14 27.07 2.21
C ASP A 181 30.30 26.57 3.38
N ASN A 182 29.96 27.47 4.28
CA ASN A 182 28.89 27.26 5.26
C ASN A 182 27.55 27.23 4.52
N SER A 183 27.33 26.16 3.74
CA SER A 183 25.98 25.79 3.34
C SER A 183 25.19 25.60 4.63
N SER A 184 24.27 26.51 4.92
CA SER A 184 23.50 26.56 6.14
C SER A 184 22.93 25.16 6.42
N ILE A 185 23.42 24.52 7.50
CA ILE A 185 22.92 23.19 7.92
C ILE A 185 21.42 23.31 8.10
N ARG A 186 20.67 22.63 7.24
CA ARG A 186 19.20 22.63 7.29
C ARG A 186 18.75 21.95 8.58
N GLU A 187 17.92 22.63 9.35
CA GLU A 187 17.30 22.06 10.54
C GLU A 187 16.40 20.90 10.15
N THR A 188 16.49 19.79 10.88
CA THR A 188 15.57 18.65 10.76
C THR A 188 14.18 19.07 11.26
N THR A 189 13.13 18.80 10.49
CA THR A 189 11.77 19.07 10.96
C THR A 189 11.37 18.12 12.09
N PRO A 190 10.39 18.46 12.93
CA PRO A 190 9.92 17.56 13.98
C PRO A 190 9.39 16.22 13.43
N GLU A 191 8.76 16.21 12.24
CA GLU A 191 8.27 15.04 11.55
C GLU A 191 9.42 14.13 11.07
N GLU A 192 10.45 14.73 10.44
CA GLU A 192 11.67 14.02 10.04
C GLU A 192 12.37 13.39 11.27
N ALA A 193 12.51 14.16 12.35
CA ALA A 193 13.13 13.69 13.58
C ALA A 193 12.31 12.58 14.26
N LEU A 194 10.97 12.65 14.21
CA LEU A 194 10.10 11.60 14.70
C LEU A 194 10.24 10.33 13.85
N CYS A 195 10.33 10.46 12.53
CA CYS A 195 10.61 9.36 11.62
C CYS A 195 11.92 8.65 11.97
N ILE A 196 13.03 9.42 12.16
CA ILE A 196 14.33 8.87 12.56
C ILE A 196 14.24 8.12 13.90
N LEU A 197 13.57 8.69 14.90
CA LEU A 197 13.42 8.09 16.22
C LEU A 197 12.67 6.74 16.15
N LEU A 198 11.56 6.70 15.40
CA LEU A 198 10.68 5.53 15.34
C LEU A 198 11.30 4.40 14.51
N ASN A 199 11.82 4.71 13.32
CA ASN A 199 12.30 3.70 12.38
C ASN A 199 13.65 3.09 12.77
N ASN A 200 14.47 3.82 13.52
CA ASN A 200 15.72 3.27 14.07
C ASN A 200 15.51 2.68 15.48
N ASN A 201 14.29 2.46 15.91
CA ASN A 201 13.97 1.91 17.23
C ASN A 201 14.72 2.63 18.37
N MET A 202 14.93 3.93 18.24
CA MET A 202 15.68 4.71 19.24
C MET A 202 14.87 4.90 20.52
N THR A 203 15.55 4.88 21.64
CA THR A 203 14.95 5.32 22.91
C THR A 203 14.92 6.85 22.99
N VAL A 204 14.03 7.38 23.81
CA VAL A 204 13.96 8.83 24.09
C VAL A 204 15.30 9.36 24.58
N GLU A 205 15.98 8.61 25.44
CA GLU A 205 17.27 9.04 25.98
C GLU A 205 18.39 9.02 24.92
N THR A 206 18.38 8.04 24.02
CA THR A 206 19.29 8.03 22.86
C THR A 206 19.10 9.27 22.01
N TYR A 207 17.87 9.63 21.69
CA TYR A 207 17.56 10.84 20.93
C TYR A 207 18.03 12.12 21.64
N LYS A 208 17.73 12.26 22.95
CA LYS A 208 18.18 13.39 23.77
C LYS A 208 19.71 13.47 23.84
N THR A 209 20.39 12.33 23.89
CA THR A 209 21.85 12.26 23.92
C THR A 209 22.46 12.73 22.60
N LEU A 210 21.93 12.27 21.45
CA LEU A 210 22.34 12.75 20.13
C LEU A 210 22.13 14.26 19.98
N ARG A 211 20.99 14.77 20.42
CA ARG A 211 20.70 16.21 20.40
C ARG A 211 21.70 16.98 21.28
N ARG A 212 21.96 16.53 22.52
CA ARG A 212 22.96 17.18 23.40
C ARG A 212 24.34 17.18 22.78
N HIS A 213 24.74 16.07 22.13
CA HIS A 213 26.01 15.98 21.43
C HIS A 213 26.11 16.97 20.27
N ALA A 214 25.05 17.05 19.43
CA ALA A 214 25.01 18.00 18.32
C ALA A 214 25.10 19.46 18.79
N ILE A 215 24.42 19.81 19.90
CA ILE A 215 24.50 21.12 20.53
C ILE A 215 25.96 21.41 20.98
N GLY A 216 26.61 20.46 21.65
CA GLY A 216 28.00 20.60 22.14
C GLY A 216 29.04 20.73 21.00
N LYS A 217 28.69 20.36 19.78
CA LYS A 217 29.50 20.50 18.56
C LYS A 217 29.11 21.72 17.71
N GLY A 218 28.31 22.64 18.24
CA GLY A 218 27.90 23.84 17.51
C GLY A 218 26.77 23.61 16.49
N ALA A 219 26.30 22.37 16.36
CA ALA A 219 25.22 21.99 15.44
C ALA A 219 23.85 21.93 16.14
N GLY A 220 23.59 22.86 17.07
CA GLY A 220 22.51 22.80 18.04
C GLY A 220 21.10 22.76 17.49
N LYS A 221 20.90 23.11 16.23
CA LYS A 221 19.58 23.18 15.60
C LYS A 221 19.29 21.99 14.69
N ILE A 222 20.22 21.06 14.48
CA ILE A 222 19.97 19.89 13.62
C ILE A 222 18.78 19.09 14.15
N TYR A 223 18.74 18.79 15.44
CA TYR A 223 17.66 18.01 16.05
C TYR A 223 16.73 18.89 16.88
N PRO A 224 15.42 18.92 16.60
CA PRO A 224 14.43 19.66 17.40
C PRO A 224 14.35 19.12 18.83
N SER A 225 13.70 19.89 19.72
CA SER A 225 13.48 19.45 21.10
C SER A 225 12.58 18.22 21.15
N TYR A 226 12.75 17.36 22.16
CA TYR A 226 11.84 16.22 22.33
C TYR A 226 10.38 16.66 22.60
N HIS A 227 10.19 17.88 23.14
CA HIS A 227 8.85 18.47 23.28
C HIS A 227 8.17 18.66 21.93
N ASN A 228 8.91 19.12 20.89
CA ASN A 228 8.37 19.24 19.55
C ASN A 228 7.95 17.89 18.97
N LEU A 229 8.73 16.82 19.23
CA LEU A 229 8.37 15.46 18.83
C LEU A 229 7.12 14.96 19.56
N LEU A 230 6.92 15.33 20.84
CA LEU A 230 5.68 14.99 21.55
C LEU A 230 4.45 15.65 20.93
N ASN A 231 4.59 16.90 20.46
CA ASN A 231 3.49 17.57 19.75
C ASN A 231 3.18 16.88 18.40
N GLU A 232 4.21 16.44 17.67
CA GLU A 232 3.97 15.65 16.45
C GLU A 232 3.34 14.30 16.74
N LYS A 233 3.76 13.59 17.79
CA LYS A 233 3.09 12.35 18.22
C LYS A 233 1.59 12.54 18.48
N LYS A 234 1.21 13.66 19.11
CA LYS A 234 -0.22 13.99 19.33
C LYS A 234 -0.98 14.14 18.00
N LYS A 235 -0.35 14.75 16.99
CA LYS A 235 -0.93 14.88 15.65
C LYS A 235 -1.08 13.54 14.91
N CYS A 236 -0.27 12.53 15.27
CA CYS A 236 -0.34 11.19 14.66
C CYS A 236 -1.42 10.30 15.29
N THR A 237 -2.02 10.71 16.40
CA THR A 237 -2.98 9.92 17.16
C THR A 237 -4.40 10.36 16.79
N PRO A 238 -5.29 9.46 16.31
CA PRO A 238 -6.71 9.73 16.12
C PRO A 238 -7.39 10.09 17.44
N THR A 239 -8.57 10.72 17.36
CA THR A 239 -9.26 11.28 18.53
C THR A 239 -9.79 10.18 19.47
N ASN A 240 -10.46 9.16 18.91
CA ASN A 240 -11.12 8.11 19.71
C ASN A 240 -10.25 6.85 19.79
N LEU A 241 -9.14 6.98 20.51
CA LEU A 241 -8.28 5.84 20.87
C LEU A 241 -8.75 5.26 22.22
N HIS A 242 -9.13 3.99 22.21
CA HIS A 242 -9.58 3.23 23.36
C HIS A 242 -8.51 2.24 23.80
N VAL A 243 -8.29 2.14 25.11
CA VAL A 243 -7.30 1.22 25.68
C VAL A 243 -7.87 0.58 26.93
N ASN A 244 -7.72 -0.73 27.04
CA ASN A 244 -7.99 -1.48 28.25
C ASN A 244 -6.92 -2.61 28.45
N PRO A 245 -6.92 -3.37 29.54
CA PRO A 245 -5.87 -4.37 29.79
C PRO A 245 -5.77 -5.50 28.76
N THR A 246 -6.83 -5.79 28.02
CA THR A 246 -6.89 -6.90 27.06
C THR A 246 -6.80 -6.46 25.61
N GLU A 247 -7.17 -5.22 25.30
CA GLU A 247 -7.25 -4.73 23.93
C GLU A 247 -7.08 -3.21 23.84
N SER A 248 -6.73 -2.76 22.66
CA SER A 248 -6.74 -1.34 22.27
C SER A 248 -7.21 -1.19 20.84
N TRP A 249 -8.02 -0.16 20.56
CA TRP A 249 -8.58 0.07 19.22
C TRP A 249 -8.85 1.55 18.97
N VAL A 250 -9.03 1.88 17.70
CA VAL A 250 -9.52 3.17 17.23
C VAL A 250 -10.80 2.92 16.45
N ASP A 251 -11.81 3.77 16.64
CA ASP A 251 -13.03 3.71 15.84
C ASP A 251 -12.69 3.86 14.36
N LEU A 252 -13.23 2.99 13.51
CA LEU A 252 -12.81 2.88 12.11
C LEU A 252 -13.03 4.20 11.35
N GLN A 253 -14.15 4.89 11.58
CA GLN A 253 -14.42 6.20 10.97
C GLN A 253 -13.31 7.20 11.32
N ASP A 254 -13.00 7.35 12.60
CA ASP A 254 -11.98 8.31 13.06
C ASP A 254 -10.59 7.99 12.54
N LEU A 255 -10.24 6.70 12.49
CA LEU A 255 -8.96 6.25 11.94
C LEU A 255 -8.84 6.58 10.45
N LEU A 256 -9.93 6.39 9.69
CA LEU A 256 -9.99 6.68 8.26
C LEU A 256 -9.95 8.19 7.99
N ASP A 257 -10.77 8.96 8.70
CA ASP A 257 -10.85 10.43 8.56
C ASP A 257 -9.52 11.08 8.92
N HIS A 258 -8.91 10.64 10.04
CA HIS A 258 -7.60 11.10 10.46
C HIS A 258 -6.54 10.77 9.41
N THR A 259 -6.48 9.52 8.93
CA THR A 259 -5.50 9.07 7.93
C THR A 259 -5.65 9.85 6.63
N THR A 260 -6.88 10.06 6.18
CA THR A 260 -7.22 10.81 4.96
C THR A 260 -6.85 12.28 5.09
N SER A 261 -7.23 12.92 6.20
CA SER A 261 -6.86 14.31 6.49
C SER A 261 -5.35 14.49 6.51
N ARG A 262 -4.61 13.63 7.21
CA ARG A 262 -3.13 13.66 7.25
C ARG A 262 -2.53 13.50 5.86
N THR A 263 -3.08 12.62 5.03
CA THR A 263 -2.62 12.38 3.65
C THR A 263 -2.87 13.59 2.75
N LEU A 264 -4.08 14.13 2.76
CA LEU A 264 -4.45 15.27 1.92
C LEU A 264 -3.72 16.56 2.30
N ASN A 265 -3.35 16.70 3.57
CA ASN A 265 -2.59 17.84 4.07
C ASN A 265 -1.07 17.76 3.78
N MET A 266 -0.57 16.65 3.22
CA MET A 266 0.81 16.62 2.72
C MET A 266 0.97 17.59 1.54
N ASP A 267 1.99 18.43 1.58
CA ASP A 267 2.24 19.49 0.59
C ASP A 267 2.14 19.04 -0.88
N SER A 268 2.74 17.90 -1.21
CA SER A 268 2.74 17.35 -2.57
C SER A 268 1.35 16.89 -3.00
N VAL A 269 0.60 16.28 -2.08
CA VAL A 269 -0.76 15.77 -2.34
C VAL A 269 -1.74 16.93 -2.45
N TYR A 270 -1.68 17.87 -1.50
CA TYR A 270 -2.52 19.06 -1.52
C TYR A 270 -2.34 19.88 -2.80
N LYS A 271 -1.07 20.12 -3.19
CA LYS A 271 -0.76 20.82 -4.44
C LYS A 271 -1.36 20.11 -5.65
N LYS A 272 -1.21 18.79 -5.73
CA LYS A 272 -1.75 17.98 -6.82
C LYS A 272 -3.28 17.98 -6.83
N LEU A 273 -3.91 17.95 -5.66
CA LEU A 273 -5.36 18.05 -5.53
C LEU A 273 -5.88 19.35 -6.14
N ILE A 274 -5.30 20.49 -5.76
CA ILE A 274 -5.72 21.79 -6.26
C ILE A 274 -5.42 21.96 -7.76
N GLU A 275 -4.21 21.59 -8.22
CA GLU A 275 -3.83 21.70 -9.63
C GLU A 275 -4.74 20.89 -10.57
N LYS A 276 -5.23 19.75 -10.10
CA LYS A 276 -6.09 18.87 -10.91
C LYS A 276 -7.57 19.25 -10.88
N HIS A 277 -7.97 20.15 -9.97
CA HIS A 277 -9.38 20.50 -9.72
C HIS A 277 -9.64 21.99 -9.69
N ASN A 278 -8.81 22.81 -10.33
CA ASN A 278 -8.93 24.28 -10.31
C ASN A 278 -10.30 24.81 -10.80
N ASP A 279 -10.98 24.06 -11.67
CA ASP A 279 -12.20 24.48 -12.32
C ASP A 279 -13.48 23.89 -11.65
N TYR A 280 -13.33 23.22 -10.50
CA TYR A 280 -14.44 22.51 -9.83
C TYR A 280 -14.75 23.11 -8.45
N ASN A 281 -16.03 23.28 -8.15
CA ASN A 281 -16.50 23.72 -6.83
C ASN A 281 -16.73 22.55 -5.87
N ASP A 282 -17.07 21.37 -6.41
CA ASP A 282 -17.26 20.12 -5.65
C ASP A 282 -16.34 19.03 -6.20
N ILE A 283 -15.53 18.47 -5.34
CA ILE A 283 -14.58 17.39 -5.67
C ILE A 283 -15.04 16.11 -4.98
N GLN A 284 -15.25 15.06 -5.77
CA GLN A 284 -15.56 13.72 -5.27
C GLN A 284 -14.32 12.83 -5.36
N LEU A 285 -13.87 12.31 -4.23
CA LEU A 285 -12.72 11.43 -4.14
C LEU A 285 -13.11 10.06 -3.61
N VAL A 286 -12.35 9.03 -3.98
CA VAL A 286 -12.40 7.70 -3.37
C VAL A 286 -11.02 7.36 -2.80
N HIS A 287 -10.99 6.99 -1.52
CA HIS A 287 -9.82 6.49 -0.85
C HIS A 287 -9.87 4.97 -0.81
N TYR A 288 -8.97 4.33 -1.56
CA TYR A 288 -8.81 2.87 -1.58
C TYR A 288 -7.88 2.44 -0.46
N ILE A 289 -8.34 1.47 0.32
CA ILE A 289 -7.65 1.00 1.53
C ILE A 289 -7.75 -0.51 1.56
N LYS A 290 -6.63 -1.20 1.78
CA LYS A 290 -6.66 -2.63 2.11
C LYS A 290 -6.66 -2.81 3.63
N TRP A 291 -7.31 -3.87 4.10
CA TRP A 291 -7.34 -4.23 5.50
C TRP A 291 -7.33 -5.74 5.69
N GLY A 292 -7.05 -6.18 6.89
CA GLY A 292 -7.08 -7.58 7.23
C GLY A 292 -6.85 -7.85 8.70
N ILE A 293 -6.87 -9.14 9.03
CA ILE A 293 -6.74 -9.68 10.39
C ILE A 293 -5.64 -10.73 10.36
N ASP A 294 -4.72 -10.65 11.31
CA ASP A 294 -3.64 -11.63 11.44
C ASP A 294 -3.32 -11.86 12.91
N GLY A 295 -2.94 -13.09 13.25
CA GLY A 295 -2.61 -13.52 14.60
C GLY A 295 -1.13 -13.75 14.80
N ALA A 296 -0.56 -13.24 15.88
CA ALA A 296 0.81 -13.51 16.28
C ALA A 296 0.87 -14.28 17.60
N GLY A 297 1.58 -15.40 17.58
CA GLY A 297 1.88 -16.18 18.78
C GLY A 297 3.26 -15.89 19.36
N SER A 298 3.58 -16.58 20.48
CA SER A 298 4.92 -16.56 21.10
C SER A 298 5.39 -15.19 21.64
N PHE A 299 4.45 -14.36 22.07
CA PHE A 299 4.77 -13.22 22.91
C PHE A 299 5.04 -13.72 24.32
N PHE A 300 6.30 -13.91 24.69
CA PHE A 300 6.64 -14.31 26.05
C PHE A 300 6.23 -13.22 27.04
N PRO A 301 5.52 -13.56 28.13
CA PRO A 301 5.24 -12.62 29.20
C PRO A 301 6.57 -12.22 29.84
N TYR A 302 6.93 -10.96 29.70
CA TYR A 302 8.14 -10.42 30.31
C TYR A 302 7.79 -9.96 31.74
N ASN A 303 8.12 -10.76 32.75
CA ASN A 303 8.12 -10.38 34.17
C ASN A 303 6.95 -9.50 34.67
N GLN A 304 5.78 -9.60 34.08
CA GLN A 304 4.57 -9.00 34.61
C GLN A 304 4.05 -9.96 35.69
N GLY A 305 4.38 -9.68 36.94
CA GLY A 305 3.85 -10.43 38.07
C GLY A 305 2.34 -10.25 38.16
N GLY A 306 1.59 -11.32 37.97
CA GLY A 306 0.15 -11.38 38.09
C GLY A 306 -0.36 -12.78 37.76
N THR A 307 -1.42 -13.22 38.39
CA THR A 307 -2.16 -14.43 38.04
C THR A 307 -2.80 -14.25 36.70
N ASP A 308 -2.14 -14.75 35.62
CA ASP A 308 -2.50 -14.50 34.23
C ASP A 308 -3.79 -15.22 33.83
N THR A 309 -4.91 -14.56 34.01
CA THR A 309 -6.16 -14.86 33.29
C THR A 309 -6.15 -14.29 31.87
N ILE A 310 -5.16 -13.46 31.52
CA ILE A 310 -5.04 -12.79 30.21
C ILE A 310 -4.07 -13.59 29.33
N HIS A 311 -4.54 -14.06 28.19
CA HIS A 311 -3.74 -14.78 27.19
C HIS A 311 -2.71 -13.88 26.48
N SER A 312 -1.91 -13.15 27.25
CA SER A 312 -0.96 -12.16 26.73
C SER A 312 0.17 -12.74 25.86
N GLN A 313 0.22 -14.07 25.72
CA GLN A 313 1.16 -14.77 24.83
C GLN A 313 0.74 -14.71 23.34
N HIS A 314 -0.49 -14.31 23.07
CA HIS A 314 -1.04 -14.18 21.71
C HIS A 314 -1.49 -12.75 21.48
N LEU A 315 -1.41 -12.31 20.25
CA LEU A 315 -1.92 -11.03 19.79
C LEU A 315 -2.73 -11.28 18.53
N LEU A 316 -4.01 -10.96 18.55
CA LEU A 316 -4.83 -10.82 17.35
C LEU A 316 -4.84 -9.34 16.96
N ALA A 317 -4.51 -9.03 15.71
CA ALA A 317 -4.41 -7.67 15.26
C ALA A 317 -5.17 -7.46 13.95
N SER A 318 -5.96 -6.40 13.88
CA SER A 318 -6.55 -5.92 12.65
C SER A 318 -5.88 -4.60 12.24
N HIS A 319 -5.59 -4.51 10.95
CA HIS A 319 -4.81 -3.40 10.39
C HIS A 319 -5.42 -2.91 9.09
N LEU A 320 -5.09 -1.67 8.72
CA LEU A 320 -5.35 -1.13 7.40
C LEU A 320 -4.09 -0.49 6.80
N VAL A 321 -4.07 -0.41 5.45
CA VAL A 321 -3.03 0.31 4.70
C VAL A 321 -3.71 1.18 3.66
N SER A 322 -3.39 2.48 3.68
CA SER A 322 -3.82 3.43 2.64
C SER A 322 -3.09 3.11 1.33
N LEU A 323 -3.85 2.94 0.24
CA LEU A 323 -3.31 2.58 -1.07
C LEU A 323 -3.27 3.77 -2.02
N GLN A 324 -4.42 4.36 -2.28
CA GLN A 324 -4.60 5.36 -3.32
C GLN A 324 -5.80 6.25 -3.03
N ILE A 325 -5.69 7.55 -3.34
CA ILE A 325 -6.83 8.46 -3.40
C ILE A 325 -6.99 8.89 -4.85
N SER A 326 -8.17 8.64 -5.42
CA SER A 326 -8.50 8.97 -6.81
C SER A 326 -9.72 9.86 -6.88
N SER A 327 -9.69 10.79 -7.82
CA SER A 327 -10.82 11.66 -8.09
C SER A 327 -11.85 10.96 -8.97
N LEU A 328 -13.11 10.98 -8.55
CA LEU A 328 -14.25 10.62 -9.39
C LEU A 328 -14.64 11.78 -10.32
N THR A 329 -14.25 12.99 -9.97
CA THR A 329 -14.55 14.20 -10.73
C THR A 329 -13.68 14.29 -11.99
N THR A 330 -12.37 14.08 -11.85
CA THR A 330 -11.39 14.23 -12.95
C THR A 330 -10.78 12.91 -13.40
N LEU A 331 -11.12 11.79 -12.75
CA LEU A 331 -10.57 10.44 -12.97
C LEU A 331 -9.04 10.36 -12.79
N CYS A 332 -8.44 11.35 -12.14
CA CYS A 332 -7.01 11.34 -11.85
C CYS A 332 -6.71 10.74 -10.47
N THR A 333 -5.51 10.25 -10.31
CA THR A 333 -5.00 9.83 -9.00
C THR A 333 -4.35 11.02 -8.30
N VAL A 334 -4.86 11.37 -7.12
CA VAL A 334 -4.34 12.46 -6.28
C VAL A 334 -3.18 11.99 -5.43
N PHE A 335 -3.30 10.81 -4.86
CA PHE A 335 -2.30 10.19 -3.99
C PHE A 335 -2.12 8.70 -4.33
N THR A 336 -0.89 8.23 -4.31
CA THR A 336 -0.54 6.80 -4.33
C THR A 336 0.48 6.55 -3.23
N SER A 337 0.21 5.58 -2.38
CA SER A 337 1.14 5.16 -1.34
C SER A 337 2.32 4.41 -1.96
N GLU A 338 3.52 4.79 -1.58
CA GLU A 338 4.75 4.18 -2.11
C GLU A 338 5.18 2.93 -1.32
N ASN A 339 4.64 2.74 -0.10
CA ASN A 339 5.06 1.69 0.83
C ASN A 339 3.90 0.75 1.18
N VAL A 340 3.08 0.38 0.17
CA VAL A 340 1.85 -0.41 0.38
C VAL A 340 2.09 -1.80 0.97
N ASN A 341 3.29 -2.36 0.79
CA ASN A 341 3.67 -3.67 1.31
C ASN A 341 4.65 -3.60 2.48
N SER A 342 4.95 -2.40 3.00
CA SER A 342 5.79 -2.23 4.18
C SER A 342 4.99 -2.40 5.48
N ALA A 343 5.56 -3.11 6.44
CA ALA A 343 5.05 -3.20 7.80
C ALA A 343 4.90 -1.82 8.47
N LEU A 344 5.70 -0.83 8.07
CA LEU A 344 5.62 0.55 8.59
C LEU A 344 4.32 1.24 8.19
N ALA A 345 3.79 0.94 7.00
CA ALA A 345 2.53 1.51 6.51
C ALA A 345 1.29 0.88 7.14
N CYS A 346 1.45 -0.25 7.82
CA CYS A 346 0.38 -1.02 8.43
C CYS A 346 -0.15 -0.30 9.68
N ARG A 347 -1.34 0.31 9.58
CA ARG A 347 -1.96 1.12 10.61
C ARG A 347 -2.94 0.30 11.43
N PRO A 348 -2.83 0.24 12.78
CA PRO A 348 -3.67 -0.63 13.58
C PRO A 348 -5.10 -0.10 13.67
N ILE A 349 -6.08 -0.99 13.47
CA ILE A 349 -7.49 -0.78 13.83
C ILE A 349 -7.69 -1.23 15.27
N ARG A 350 -7.31 -2.50 15.56
CA ARG A 350 -7.42 -3.10 16.89
C ARG A 350 -6.26 -4.05 17.16
N LEU A 351 -5.79 -4.06 18.40
CA LEU A 351 -4.86 -5.02 18.96
C LEU A 351 -5.53 -5.69 20.16
N SER A 352 -5.58 -7.04 20.22
CA SER A 352 -6.19 -7.79 21.32
C SER A 352 -5.27 -8.91 21.77
N PHE A 353 -5.10 -9.09 23.10
CA PHE A 353 -4.43 -10.24 23.67
C PHE A 353 -5.34 -11.47 23.60
N GLU A 354 -5.49 -11.99 22.40
CA GLU A 354 -6.38 -13.09 22.08
C GLU A 354 -5.70 -14.04 21.08
N LYS A 355 -5.98 -15.34 21.22
CA LYS A 355 -5.48 -16.34 20.25
C LYS A 355 -6.31 -16.27 18.97
N GLU A 356 -5.64 -16.40 17.84
CA GLU A 356 -6.27 -16.52 16.54
C GLU A 356 -7.03 -17.85 16.41
N THR A 357 -8.33 -17.82 16.62
CA THR A 357 -9.29 -18.90 16.45
C THR A 357 -10.35 -18.51 15.43
N GLU A 358 -11.12 -19.46 14.93
CA GLU A 358 -12.25 -19.16 14.05
C GLU A 358 -13.20 -18.15 14.67
N GLU A 359 -13.54 -18.35 15.95
CA GLU A 359 -14.46 -17.49 16.71
C GLU A 359 -13.92 -16.05 16.82
N SER A 360 -12.66 -15.90 17.25
CA SER A 360 -12.04 -14.56 17.42
C SER A 360 -11.90 -13.81 16.11
N VAL A 361 -11.52 -14.51 15.04
CA VAL A 361 -11.41 -13.93 13.69
C VAL A 361 -12.77 -13.53 13.16
N MET A 362 -13.80 -14.39 13.27
CA MET A 362 -15.16 -14.09 12.81
C MET A 362 -15.77 -12.93 13.59
N LYS A 363 -15.56 -12.88 14.90
CA LYS A 363 -16.00 -11.76 15.74
C LYS A 363 -15.40 -10.44 15.26
N GLU A 364 -14.09 -10.41 15.04
CA GLU A 364 -13.39 -9.19 14.58
C GLU A 364 -13.78 -8.82 13.16
N TYR A 365 -13.89 -9.78 12.25
CA TYR A 365 -14.35 -9.55 10.88
C TYR A 365 -15.75 -8.92 10.84
N ASN A 366 -16.71 -9.50 11.57
CA ASN A 366 -18.08 -9.00 11.61
C ASN A 366 -18.15 -7.60 12.23
N ARG A 367 -17.33 -7.31 13.27
CA ARG A 367 -17.22 -5.98 13.85
C ARG A 367 -16.78 -4.96 12.80
N ILE A 368 -15.68 -5.24 12.09
CA ILE A 368 -15.16 -4.32 11.07
C ILE A 368 -16.14 -4.15 9.91
N VAL A 369 -16.78 -5.23 9.43
CA VAL A 369 -17.79 -5.16 8.36
C VAL A 369 -18.98 -4.31 8.81
N THR A 370 -19.42 -4.42 10.05
CA THR A 370 -20.50 -3.58 10.60
C THR A 370 -20.09 -2.11 10.60
N GLU A 371 -18.87 -1.80 11.04
CA GLU A 371 -18.35 -0.43 11.00
C GLU A 371 -18.20 0.08 9.55
N ILE A 372 -17.73 -0.75 8.61
CA ILE A 372 -17.63 -0.39 7.18
C ILE A 372 -19.00 -0.02 6.60
N ASN A 373 -20.04 -0.77 6.96
CA ASN A 373 -21.40 -0.51 6.46
C ASN A 373 -22.02 0.79 7.03
N SER A 374 -21.50 1.28 8.15
CA SER A 374 -21.95 2.52 8.79
C SER A 374 -21.09 3.74 8.42
N LEU A 375 -20.03 3.58 7.63
CA LEU A 375 -19.11 4.66 7.28
C LEU A 375 -19.82 5.80 6.55
N GLN A 376 -19.51 7.01 7.01
CA GLN A 376 -19.91 8.25 6.34
C GLN A 376 -18.79 8.79 5.47
N SER A 377 -19.15 9.53 4.44
CA SER A 377 -18.16 10.24 3.62
C SER A 377 -17.45 11.32 4.44
N PHE A 378 -16.14 11.36 4.37
CA PHE A 378 -15.36 12.45 4.96
C PHE A 378 -15.53 13.73 4.14
N LYS A 379 -15.78 14.84 4.82
CA LYS A 379 -15.97 16.16 4.19
C LYS A 379 -14.84 17.07 4.65
N MET A 380 -14.18 17.69 3.69
CA MET A 380 -13.15 18.69 3.93
C MET A 380 -13.50 19.98 3.18
N GLU A 381 -13.56 21.08 3.89
CA GLU A 381 -13.75 22.40 3.31
C GLU A 381 -12.38 23.05 3.10
N ILE A 382 -12.12 23.50 1.90
CA ILE A 382 -10.95 24.30 1.58
C ILE A 382 -11.40 25.76 1.68
N PRO A 383 -10.82 26.59 2.56
CA PRO A 383 -11.20 28.00 2.69
C PRO A 383 -11.15 28.70 1.33
N ASP A 384 -12.25 29.34 0.92
CA ASP A 384 -12.47 29.98 -0.40
C ASP A 384 -12.19 29.05 -1.60
N GLY A 385 -12.28 27.72 -1.41
CA GLY A 385 -11.99 26.70 -2.40
C GLY A 385 -13.11 25.67 -2.55
N PRO A 386 -12.84 24.61 -3.33
CA PRO A 386 -13.81 23.56 -3.57
C PRO A 386 -14.13 22.77 -2.30
N ARG A 387 -15.36 22.29 -2.22
CA ARG A 387 -15.80 21.33 -1.22
C ARG A 387 -15.32 19.93 -1.63
N VAL A 388 -14.60 19.25 -0.75
CA VAL A 388 -14.07 17.92 -1.01
C VAL A 388 -14.85 16.88 -0.21
N VAL A 389 -15.39 15.88 -0.90
CA VAL A 389 -16.11 14.76 -0.30
C VAL A 389 -15.36 13.48 -0.65
N ILE A 390 -14.97 12.69 0.37
CA ILE A 390 -14.19 11.49 0.20
C ILE A 390 -15.02 10.29 0.65
N GLN A 391 -15.15 9.30 -0.24
CA GLN A 391 -15.73 8.00 0.05
C GLN A 391 -14.62 6.99 0.34
N TYR A 392 -14.89 6.02 1.21
CA TYR A 392 -13.97 4.97 1.55
C TYR A 392 -14.28 3.68 0.79
N LYS A 393 -13.25 3.03 0.24
CA LYS A 393 -13.34 1.71 -0.38
C LYS A 393 -12.37 0.78 0.29
N LEU A 394 -12.89 -0.05 1.19
CA LEU A 394 -12.10 -1.00 1.97
C LEU A 394 -12.08 -2.38 1.30
N LEU A 395 -10.89 -2.97 1.18
CA LEU A 395 -10.64 -4.25 0.52
C LEU A 395 -10.03 -5.21 1.54
N CYS A 396 -10.74 -6.30 1.87
CA CYS A 396 -10.27 -7.32 2.82
C CYS A 396 -9.31 -8.29 2.13
N THR A 397 -8.04 -7.93 2.00
CA THR A 397 -7.04 -8.72 1.27
C THR A 397 -5.80 -9.06 2.09
N MET A 398 -5.57 -8.37 3.23
CA MET A 398 -4.44 -8.67 4.11
C MET A 398 -4.78 -9.81 5.09
N ILE A 399 -5.08 -10.98 4.52
CA ILE A 399 -5.42 -12.19 5.27
C ILE A 399 -4.64 -13.38 4.74
N ASP A 400 -4.24 -14.26 5.64
CA ASP A 400 -3.58 -15.52 5.28
C ASP A 400 -4.58 -16.60 4.83
N GLY A 401 -4.07 -17.76 4.42
CA GLY A 401 -4.92 -18.86 3.99
C GLY A 401 -5.76 -19.49 5.11
N LYS A 402 -5.33 -19.40 6.37
CA LYS A 402 -6.06 -19.92 7.53
C LYS A 402 -7.25 -19.01 7.84
N THR A 403 -7.02 -17.71 7.92
CA THR A 403 -8.07 -16.69 8.08
C THR A 403 -9.07 -16.76 6.94
N LEU A 404 -8.60 -16.90 5.68
CA LEU A 404 -9.49 -17.07 4.54
C LEU A 404 -10.41 -18.29 4.70
N ASN A 405 -9.86 -19.44 5.13
CA ASN A 405 -10.69 -20.64 5.35
C ASN A 405 -11.79 -20.40 6.41
N PHE A 406 -11.51 -19.64 7.47
CA PHE A 406 -12.53 -19.27 8.46
C PHE A 406 -13.63 -18.41 7.83
N LEU A 407 -13.24 -17.36 7.08
CA LEU A 407 -14.19 -16.42 6.46
C LEU A 407 -15.12 -17.08 5.42
N VAL A 408 -14.63 -18.08 4.69
CA VAL A 408 -15.43 -18.79 3.69
C VAL A 408 -16.02 -20.10 4.22
N ASN A 409 -15.95 -20.33 5.55
CA ASN A 409 -16.43 -21.55 6.21
C ASN A 409 -15.86 -22.85 5.62
N ASN A 410 -14.62 -22.81 5.12
CA ASN A 410 -13.91 -23.99 4.64
C ASN A 410 -13.29 -24.76 5.81
N LYS A 411 -13.89 -25.87 6.22
CA LYS A 411 -13.44 -26.68 7.35
C LYS A 411 -12.22 -27.55 7.03
N SER A 412 -11.78 -27.61 5.78
CA SER A 412 -10.66 -28.45 5.37
C SER A 412 -9.54 -27.63 4.74
N SER A 413 -8.38 -27.62 5.33
CA SER A 413 -7.15 -27.05 4.76
C SER A 413 -6.71 -27.76 3.46
N ARG A 414 -7.33 -28.89 3.10
CA ARG A 414 -7.07 -29.67 1.89
C ARG A 414 -8.01 -29.31 0.74
N SER A 415 -8.97 -28.42 0.95
CA SER A 415 -9.93 -27.94 -0.07
C SER A 415 -9.55 -26.54 -0.52
N CYS A 416 -9.87 -26.20 -1.78
CA CYS A 416 -9.71 -24.86 -2.30
C CYS A 416 -10.70 -23.89 -1.62
N PRO A 417 -10.27 -22.76 -1.05
CA PRO A 417 -11.18 -21.82 -0.40
C PRO A 417 -12.07 -21.03 -1.37
N ILE A 418 -11.83 -21.12 -2.69
CA ILE A 418 -12.62 -20.40 -3.70
C ILE A 418 -13.79 -21.26 -4.19
N CYS A 419 -13.58 -22.55 -4.48
CA CYS A 419 -14.59 -23.44 -5.05
C CYS A 419 -14.89 -24.67 -4.18
N LEU A 420 -14.26 -24.82 -3.02
CA LEU A 420 -14.33 -25.97 -2.10
C LEU A 420 -13.94 -27.33 -2.72
N ALA A 421 -13.29 -27.33 -3.88
CA ALA A 421 -12.77 -28.55 -4.49
C ALA A 421 -11.82 -29.28 -3.55
N GLY A 422 -12.13 -30.54 -3.23
CA GLY A 422 -11.34 -31.38 -2.34
C GLY A 422 -10.27 -32.19 -3.09
N PRO A 423 -9.43 -32.97 -2.37
CA PRO A 423 -8.26 -33.65 -2.93
C PRO A 423 -8.50 -34.51 -4.17
N LYS A 424 -9.66 -35.19 -4.26
CA LYS A 424 -10.02 -36.01 -5.43
C LYS A 424 -10.25 -35.16 -6.69
N ALA A 425 -10.81 -33.98 -6.55
CA ALA A 425 -11.01 -33.03 -7.64
C ALA A 425 -9.69 -32.35 -8.03
N LEU A 426 -8.89 -31.98 -7.02
CA LEU A 426 -7.57 -31.34 -7.22
C LEU A 426 -6.54 -32.25 -7.91
N SER A 427 -6.78 -33.56 -7.98
CA SER A 427 -5.93 -34.50 -8.72
C SER A 427 -6.34 -34.69 -10.18
N LYS A 428 -7.32 -33.92 -10.67
CA LYS A 428 -7.78 -33.97 -12.06
C LYS A 428 -7.48 -32.64 -12.78
N ARG A 429 -7.13 -32.74 -14.07
CA ARG A 429 -6.92 -31.58 -14.94
C ARG A 429 -8.24 -30.86 -15.28
N SER A 430 -9.31 -31.60 -15.45
CA SER A 430 -10.63 -31.12 -15.86
C SER A 430 -11.66 -31.30 -14.75
N GLY A 431 -12.54 -30.32 -14.61
CA GLY A 431 -13.67 -30.29 -13.68
C GLY A 431 -14.38 -28.94 -13.76
N SER A 432 -15.61 -28.87 -13.26
CA SER A 432 -16.26 -27.59 -13.01
C SER A 432 -15.77 -27.06 -11.67
N PHE A 433 -15.08 -25.92 -11.69
CA PHE A 433 -14.49 -25.27 -10.52
C PHE A 433 -15.03 -23.84 -10.38
N ASP A 434 -16.35 -23.69 -10.37
CA ASP A 434 -16.97 -22.38 -10.29
C ASP A 434 -16.68 -21.71 -8.94
N PRO A 435 -16.21 -20.46 -8.92
CA PRO A 435 -15.97 -19.73 -7.67
C PRO A 435 -17.28 -19.55 -6.88
N LEU A 436 -17.25 -19.82 -5.59
CA LEU A 436 -18.36 -19.50 -4.71
C LEU A 436 -18.59 -17.98 -4.66
N PRO A 437 -19.87 -17.54 -4.58
CA PRO A 437 -20.18 -16.13 -4.49
C PRO A 437 -19.38 -15.41 -3.39
N GLY A 438 -18.83 -14.25 -3.71
CA GLY A 438 -18.11 -13.41 -2.76
C GLY A 438 -16.69 -13.87 -2.37
N THR A 439 -16.19 -15.02 -2.84
CA THR A 439 -14.86 -15.49 -2.45
C THR A 439 -13.70 -14.81 -3.19
N LEU A 440 -13.95 -14.28 -4.39
CA LEU A 440 -12.93 -13.60 -5.20
C LEU A 440 -12.47 -12.26 -4.61
N ILE A 441 -13.30 -11.64 -3.74
CA ILE A 441 -12.99 -10.34 -3.12
C ILE A 441 -11.76 -10.40 -2.21
N PHE A 442 -11.46 -11.56 -1.65
CA PHE A 442 -10.32 -11.75 -0.75
C PHE A 442 -8.97 -11.84 -1.48
N GLY A 443 -9.00 -11.91 -2.81
CA GLY A 443 -7.78 -11.87 -3.62
C GLY A 443 -6.87 -13.08 -3.44
N VAL A 444 -5.61 -12.85 -3.71
CA VAL A 444 -4.49 -13.80 -3.48
C VAL A 444 -3.61 -13.22 -2.39
N SER A 445 -3.04 -14.09 -1.58
CA SER A 445 -1.98 -13.82 -0.60
C SER A 445 -0.64 -14.19 -1.24
N PRO A 446 0.08 -13.26 -1.91
CA PRO A 446 1.21 -13.61 -2.75
C PRO A 446 2.39 -14.18 -1.97
N LEU A 447 2.68 -13.67 -0.77
CA LEU A 447 3.76 -14.15 0.09
C LEU A 447 3.49 -15.61 0.49
N HIS A 448 2.34 -15.86 1.13
CA HIS A 448 1.97 -17.20 1.57
C HIS A 448 1.79 -18.17 0.39
N TRP A 449 1.28 -17.70 -0.74
CA TRP A 449 1.18 -18.54 -1.94
C TRP A 449 2.55 -19.07 -2.36
N GLY A 450 3.56 -18.21 -2.48
CA GLY A 450 4.91 -18.63 -2.87
C GLY A 450 5.54 -19.61 -1.88
N MET A 451 5.38 -19.36 -0.57
CA MET A 451 5.84 -20.29 0.46
C MET A 451 5.15 -21.65 0.35
N ARG A 452 3.82 -21.67 0.15
CA ARG A 452 3.04 -22.91 0.02
C ARG A 452 3.36 -23.67 -1.27
N ILE A 453 3.66 -22.98 -2.37
CA ILE A 453 4.13 -23.64 -3.60
C ILE A 453 5.52 -24.22 -3.42
N PHE A 454 6.43 -23.52 -2.75
CA PHE A 454 7.72 -24.06 -2.40
C PHE A 454 7.60 -25.35 -1.58
N GLU A 455 6.81 -25.33 -0.50
CA GLU A 455 6.50 -26.52 0.32
C GLU A 455 5.85 -27.64 -0.49
N PHE A 456 4.91 -27.30 -1.38
CA PHE A 456 4.25 -28.26 -2.26
C PHE A 456 5.24 -29.01 -3.15
N LEU A 457 6.19 -28.30 -3.77
CA LEU A 457 7.23 -28.92 -4.60
C LEU A 457 8.19 -29.78 -3.77
N LEU A 458 8.57 -29.33 -2.57
CA LEU A 458 9.36 -30.15 -1.65
C LEU A 458 8.63 -31.44 -1.28
N HIS A 459 7.33 -31.38 -0.99
CA HIS A 459 6.54 -32.56 -0.63
C HIS A 459 6.43 -33.57 -1.80
N ILE A 460 6.32 -33.10 -3.04
CA ILE A 460 6.40 -33.96 -4.22
C ILE A 460 7.76 -34.70 -4.24
N SER A 461 8.85 -33.96 -4.07
CA SER A 461 10.19 -34.53 -4.02
C SER A 461 10.38 -35.56 -2.93
N TYR A 462 9.83 -35.31 -1.72
CA TYR A 462 9.95 -36.25 -0.58
C TYR A 462 9.17 -37.54 -0.78
N ASN A 463 8.09 -37.51 -1.56
CA ASN A 463 7.21 -38.64 -1.79
C ASN A 463 7.50 -39.38 -3.14
N ARG A 464 8.53 -38.93 -3.85
CA ARG A 464 8.85 -39.39 -5.21
C ARG A 464 9.04 -40.89 -5.30
N ASP A 465 9.73 -41.51 -4.31
CA ASP A 465 10.15 -42.91 -4.37
C ASP A 465 9.02 -43.92 -4.21
N PHE A 466 7.89 -43.50 -3.58
CA PHE A 466 6.69 -44.34 -3.45
C PHE A 466 5.47 -43.78 -4.20
N ARG A 467 5.56 -42.60 -4.81
CA ARG A 467 4.55 -41.95 -5.67
C ARG A 467 3.13 -41.92 -5.09
N LYS A 468 3.00 -41.58 -3.81
CA LYS A 468 1.72 -41.39 -3.11
C LYS A 468 1.73 -40.06 -2.39
N ALA A 469 0.59 -39.38 -2.35
CA ALA A 469 0.47 -38.08 -1.64
C ALA A 469 0.77 -38.22 -0.13
N GLU A 470 0.49 -39.40 0.45
CA GLU A 470 0.75 -39.68 1.88
C GLU A 470 1.51 -40.99 2.06
N ALA A 471 2.56 -40.96 2.88
CA ALA A 471 3.25 -42.14 3.36
C ALA A 471 2.41 -42.81 4.47
N ARG A 472 1.95 -44.06 4.24
CA ARG A 472 1.09 -44.78 5.19
C ARG A 472 1.87 -45.88 5.92
N SER A 473 2.64 -46.68 5.22
CA SER A 473 3.43 -47.75 5.83
C SER A 473 4.68 -47.21 6.56
N SER A 474 5.28 -48.04 7.40
CA SER A 474 6.53 -47.71 8.10
C SER A 474 7.70 -47.56 7.12
N GLU A 475 7.73 -48.37 6.06
CA GLU A 475 8.74 -48.31 5.00
C GLU A 475 8.62 -47.01 4.20
N GLU A 476 7.37 -46.60 3.79
CA GLU A 476 7.13 -45.35 3.09
C GLU A 476 7.53 -44.13 3.93
N LYS A 477 7.26 -44.16 5.26
CA LYS A 477 7.66 -43.10 6.19
C LYS A 477 9.19 -43.05 6.34
N ALA A 478 9.87 -44.18 6.37
CA ALA A 478 11.33 -44.25 6.41
C ALA A 478 11.96 -43.70 5.11
N LEU A 479 11.47 -44.12 3.94
CA LEU A 479 11.90 -43.60 2.64
C LEU A 479 11.71 -42.09 2.55
N LYS A 480 10.53 -41.59 2.94
CA LYS A 480 10.25 -40.13 2.99
C LYS A 480 11.26 -39.39 3.86
N LYS A 481 11.54 -39.91 5.08
CA LYS A 481 12.50 -39.27 6.00
C LYS A 481 13.90 -39.22 5.40
N THR A 482 14.37 -40.32 4.86
CA THR A 482 15.69 -40.38 4.19
C THR A 482 15.78 -39.38 3.04
N ARG A 483 14.77 -39.34 2.17
CA ARG A 483 14.72 -38.40 1.05
C ARG A 483 14.64 -36.95 1.51
N GLN A 484 13.88 -36.66 2.56
CA GLN A 484 13.81 -35.34 3.16
C GLN A 484 15.16 -34.87 3.71
N GLU A 485 15.89 -35.73 4.40
CA GLU A 485 17.24 -35.43 4.90
C GLU A 485 18.23 -35.18 3.76
N GLU A 486 18.17 -35.97 2.70
CA GLU A 486 18.99 -35.78 1.50
C GLU A 486 18.70 -34.43 0.81
N VAL A 487 17.45 -34.12 0.56
CA VAL A 487 17.03 -32.85 -0.08
C VAL A 487 17.45 -31.66 0.78
N ARG A 488 17.24 -31.72 2.10
CA ARG A 488 17.66 -30.66 3.05
C ARG A 488 19.18 -30.44 2.99
N LYS A 489 19.97 -31.51 2.98
CA LYS A 489 21.42 -31.44 2.86
C LYS A 489 21.83 -30.78 1.53
N GLN A 490 21.24 -31.23 0.40
CA GLN A 490 21.57 -30.67 -0.91
C GLN A 490 21.20 -29.18 -1.06
N PHE A 491 20.06 -28.75 -0.49
CA PHE A 491 19.71 -27.31 -0.45
C PHE A 491 20.72 -26.51 0.37
N LEU A 492 21.19 -27.06 1.50
CA LEU A 492 22.20 -26.38 2.31
C LEU A 492 23.54 -26.31 1.56
N ASP A 493 23.99 -27.41 0.99
CA ASP A 493 25.31 -27.52 0.35
C ASP A 493 25.40 -26.73 -0.97
N LYS A 494 24.35 -26.80 -1.82
CA LYS A 494 24.37 -26.18 -3.16
C LYS A 494 23.88 -24.73 -3.16
N LEU A 495 22.93 -24.37 -2.29
CA LEU A 495 22.25 -23.06 -2.29
C LEU A 495 22.43 -22.25 -1.00
N SER A 496 23.09 -22.85 0.02
CA SER A 496 23.19 -22.28 1.36
C SER A 496 21.81 -21.95 1.97
N LEU A 497 20.80 -22.78 1.66
CA LEU A 497 19.43 -22.64 2.15
C LEU A 497 19.11 -23.71 3.19
N ARG A 498 18.73 -23.29 4.38
CA ARG A 498 18.11 -24.16 5.38
C ARG A 498 16.63 -24.30 5.08
N ILE A 499 16.14 -25.52 4.86
CA ILE A 499 14.73 -25.80 4.61
C ILE A 499 14.20 -26.81 5.64
N ASP A 500 12.89 -26.77 5.92
CA ASP A 500 12.17 -27.68 6.82
C ASP A 500 12.85 -27.92 8.20
N THR A 501 13.63 -26.95 8.66
CA THR A 501 14.22 -27.00 9.99
C THR A 501 13.21 -26.39 10.98
N PRO A 502 12.82 -27.12 12.04
CA PRO A 502 11.91 -26.56 13.04
C PRO A 502 12.50 -25.31 13.70
N CYS A 503 11.70 -24.28 13.86
CA CYS A 503 12.08 -23.08 14.57
C CYS A 503 11.68 -23.21 16.06
N SER A 504 12.48 -22.64 16.96
CA SER A 504 12.24 -22.69 18.42
C SER A 504 10.91 -22.06 18.86
N ARG A 505 10.32 -21.24 17.99
CA ARG A 505 9.04 -20.56 18.25
C ARG A 505 7.83 -21.20 17.56
N GLY A 506 8.01 -22.40 16.99
CA GLY A 506 7.02 -23.11 16.17
C GLY A 506 7.17 -22.79 14.68
N GLY A 507 6.58 -23.66 13.82
CA GLY A 507 6.77 -23.57 12.38
C GLY A 507 8.13 -24.09 11.92
N ASN A 508 8.51 -23.76 10.68
CA ASN A 508 9.77 -24.14 10.07
C ASN A 508 10.49 -22.90 9.48
N CYS A 509 11.69 -23.10 8.94
CA CYS A 509 12.50 -22.04 8.36
C CYS A 509 12.16 -21.72 6.88
N ASN A 510 11.04 -22.23 6.34
CA ASN A 510 10.62 -21.98 4.95
C ASN A 510 9.97 -20.58 4.83
N SER A 511 10.79 -19.54 4.93
CA SER A 511 10.33 -18.15 4.76
C SER A 511 10.14 -17.79 3.28
N GLY A 512 9.47 -16.66 3.03
CA GLY A 512 9.35 -16.13 1.68
C GLY A 512 10.69 -15.87 1.00
N ASN A 513 11.73 -15.47 1.75
CA ASN A 513 13.08 -15.28 1.25
C ASN A 513 13.73 -16.59 0.84
N VAL A 514 13.57 -17.65 1.64
CA VAL A 514 14.06 -18.99 1.30
C VAL A 514 13.42 -19.47 -0.01
N ALA A 515 12.10 -19.36 -0.11
CA ALA A 515 11.38 -19.72 -1.32
C ALA A 515 11.85 -18.92 -2.56
N ARG A 516 12.00 -17.59 -2.44
CA ARG A 516 12.50 -16.74 -3.54
C ARG A 516 13.88 -17.15 -4.02
N ARG A 517 14.82 -17.37 -3.10
CA ARG A 517 16.17 -17.82 -3.44
C ARG A 517 16.17 -19.19 -4.09
N ALA A 518 15.29 -20.10 -3.67
CA ALA A 518 15.12 -21.39 -4.31
C ALA A 518 14.60 -21.26 -5.74
N PHE A 519 13.54 -20.51 -5.99
CA PHE A 519 12.98 -20.27 -7.32
C PHE A 519 13.95 -19.50 -8.25
N ALA A 520 14.76 -18.58 -7.71
CA ALA A 520 15.79 -17.89 -8.48
C ALA A 520 16.91 -18.82 -8.99
N ASN A 521 17.03 -20.02 -8.41
CA ASN A 521 17.98 -21.06 -8.81
C ASN A 521 17.25 -22.30 -9.33
N ALA A 522 16.31 -22.11 -10.26
CA ALA A 522 15.40 -23.16 -10.75
C ALA A 522 16.10 -24.41 -11.27
N GLY A 523 17.26 -24.27 -11.95
CA GLY A 523 18.08 -25.40 -12.43
C GLY A 523 18.57 -26.27 -11.28
N THR A 524 19.20 -25.66 -10.26
CA THR A 524 19.68 -26.39 -9.08
C THR A 524 18.52 -26.96 -8.25
N PHE A 525 17.40 -26.20 -8.16
CA PHE A 525 16.20 -26.68 -7.51
C PHE A 525 15.64 -27.93 -8.21
N SER A 526 15.61 -27.92 -9.55
CA SER A 526 15.21 -29.07 -10.36
C SER A 526 16.14 -30.31 -10.14
N GLU A 527 17.45 -30.11 -10.15
CA GLU A 527 18.42 -31.18 -9.86
C GLU A 527 18.20 -31.84 -8.49
N ILE A 528 18.00 -31.03 -7.45
CA ILE A 528 17.81 -31.51 -6.07
C ILE A 528 16.50 -32.27 -5.92
N THR A 529 15.44 -31.75 -6.49
CA THR A 529 14.07 -32.26 -6.27
C THR A 529 13.67 -33.31 -7.31
N ALA A 530 14.34 -33.31 -8.47
CA ALA A 530 13.98 -34.05 -9.67
C ALA A 530 12.57 -33.72 -10.20
N ILE A 531 12.14 -32.46 -10.02
CA ILE A 531 10.97 -31.92 -10.63
C ILE A 531 11.38 -31.23 -11.93
N PRO A 532 10.65 -31.38 -13.05
CA PRO A 532 10.97 -30.70 -14.29
C PRO A 532 11.16 -29.20 -14.11
N ILE A 533 12.25 -28.65 -14.65
CA ILE A 533 12.60 -27.22 -14.53
C ILE A 533 11.49 -26.31 -15.04
N SER A 534 10.78 -26.70 -16.11
CA SER A 534 9.67 -25.96 -16.68
C SER A 534 8.52 -25.73 -15.70
N ILE A 535 8.31 -26.66 -14.76
CA ILE A 535 7.30 -26.54 -13.70
C ILE A 535 7.76 -25.54 -12.65
N ILE A 536 9.02 -25.63 -12.21
CA ILE A 536 9.61 -24.72 -11.21
C ILE A 536 9.62 -23.29 -11.75
N GLU A 537 10.13 -23.09 -12.97
CA GLU A 537 10.11 -21.78 -13.64
C GLU A 537 8.69 -21.27 -13.87
N GLY A 538 7.76 -22.14 -14.27
CA GLY A 538 6.35 -21.76 -14.44
C GLY A 538 5.74 -21.19 -13.18
N PHE A 539 5.93 -21.84 -12.03
CA PHE A 539 5.49 -21.31 -10.73
C PHE A 539 6.23 -20.03 -10.33
N GLY A 540 7.55 -19.96 -10.57
CA GLY A 540 8.36 -18.76 -10.31
C GLY A 540 7.88 -17.54 -11.08
N VAL A 541 7.56 -17.71 -12.37
CA VAL A 541 6.99 -16.64 -13.23
C VAL A 541 5.64 -16.15 -12.70
N LEU A 542 4.72 -17.08 -12.38
CA LEU A 542 3.41 -16.73 -11.85
C LEU A 542 3.54 -16.01 -10.50
N TRP A 543 4.44 -16.45 -9.64
CA TRP A 543 4.69 -15.80 -8.35
C TRP A 543 5.23 -14.38 -8.52
N SER A 544 6.20 -14.17 -9.40
CA SER A 544 6.73 -12.86 -9.73
C SER A 544 5.64 -11.93 -10.29
N ALA A 545 4.76 -12.48 -11.15
CA ALA A 545 3.64 -11.72 -11.73
C ALA A 545 2.67 -11.22 -10.66
N ILE A 546 2.20 -12.09 -9.75
CA ILE A 546 1.22 -11.70 -8.71
C ILE A 546 1.81 -10.80 -7.62
N ARG A 547 3.13 -10.77 -7.47
CA ARG A 547 3.83 -9.85 -6.55
C ARG A 547 4.12 -8.50 -7.19
N SER A 548 4.06 -8.39 -8.50
CA SER A 548 4.31 -7.13 -9.18
C SER A 548 3.25 -6.09 -8.81
N GLY A 549 3.64 -4.84 -8.61
CA GLY A 549 2.73 -3.73 -8.40
C GLY A 549 1.97 -3.32 -9.66
N GLN A 550 2.05 -4.09 -10.74
CA GLN A 550 1.49 -3.76 -12.05
C GLN A 550 0.19 -4.50 -12.31
N ARG A 551 -0.67 -3.92 -13.14
CA ARG A 551 -1.87 -4.61 -13.62
C ARG A 551 -1.48 -5.74 -14.55
N LEU A 552 -1.96 -6.93 -14.26
CA LEU A 552 -1.77 -8.11 -15.08
C LEU A 552 -2.81 -8.18 -16.20
N ASP A 553 -2.41 -8.73 -17.33
CA ASP A 553 -3.30 -9.13 -18.40
C ASP A 553 -3.92 -10.48 -18.02
N ASP A 554 -5.20 -10.50 -17.71
CA ASP A 554 -5.91 -11.66 -17.21
C ASP A 554 -5.95 -12.82 -18.24
N GLU A 555 -6.06 -12.53 -19.54
CA GLU A 555 -6.09 -13.55 -20.60
C GLU A 555 -4.72 -14.22 -20.74
N LYS A 556 -3.63 -13.42 -20.77
CA LYS A 556 -2.27 -13.96 -20.83
C LYS A 556 -1.91 -14.72 -19.56
N PHE A 557 -2.37 -14.23 -18.41
CA PHE A 557 -2.16 -14.92 -17.14
C PHE A 557 -2.88 -16.27 -17.14
N GLU A 558 -4.13 -16.32 -17.60
CA GLU A 558 -4.92 -17.54 -17.73
C GLU A 558 -4.24 -18.55 -18.69
N ALA A 559 -3.79 -18.08 -19.86
CA ALA A 559 -3.07 -18.93 -20.82
C ALA A 559 -1.81 -19.54 -20.20
N LYS A 560 -1.04 -18.74 -19.40
CA LYS A 560 0.15 -19.25 -18.70
C LYS A 560 -0.20 -20.27 -17.60
N CYS A 561 -1.27 -20.03 -16.85
CA CYS A 561 -1.79 -20.98 -15.86
C CYS A 561 -2.21 -22.29 -16.52
N ASN A 562 -2.94 -22.23 -17.62
CA ASN A 562 -3.38 -23.41 -18.38
C ASN A 562 -2.17 -24.19 -18.94
N SER A 563 -1.19 -23.53 -19.53
CA SER A 563 0.05 -24.15 -20.00
C SER A 563 0.81 -24.88 -18.87
N LEU A 564 0.90 -24.27 -17.69
CA LEU A 564 1.54 -24.89 -16.53
C LEU A 564 0.72 -26.08 -15.99
N LEU A 565 -0.61 -25.98 -15.98
CA LEU A 565 -1.50 -27.09 -15.61
C LEU A 565 -1.31 -28.28 -16.55
N ASP A 566 -1.27 -28.05 -17.87
CA ASP A 566 -1.05 -29.11 -18.85
C ASP A 566 0.31 -29.75 -18.66
N THR A 567 1.38 -28.95 -18.48
CA THR A 567 2.73 -29.44 -18.19
C THR A 567 2.74 -30.28 -16.90
N PHE A 568 2.06 -29.83 -15.84
CA PHE A 568 2.02 -30.56 -14.56
C PHE A 568 1.31 -31.92 -14.70
N PHE A 569 0.14 -31.95 -15.34
CA PHE A 569 -0.65 -33.19 -15.46
C PHE A 569 -0.14 -34.16 -16.53
N THR A 570 0.70 -33.72 -17.45
CA THR A 570 1.36 -34.56 -18.43
C THR A 570 2.73 -35.09 -17.99
N SER A 571 3.37 -34.42 -17.01
CA SER A 571 4.72 -34.83 -16.53
C SER A 571 4.64 -36.02 -15.57
N PRO A 572 5.23 -37.21 -15.93
CA PRO A 572 5.17 -38.41 -15.10
C PRO A 572 5.83 -38.24 -13.72
N GLU A 573 6.74 -37.28 -13.58
CA GLU A 573 7.47 -36.98 -12.35
C GLU A 573 6.57 -36.42 -11.25
N VAL A 574 5.46 -35.74 -11.61
CA VAL A 574 4.63 -34.99 -10.66
C VAL A 574 3.13 -35.30 -10.73
N ASN A 575 2.61 -35.81 -11.88
CA ASN A 575 1.17 -35.97 -12.12
C ASN A 575 0.44 -36.89 -11.13
N TRP A 576 1.16 -37.76 -10.46
CA TRP A 576 0.63 -38.69 -9.45
C TRP A 576 0.27 -37.99 -8.11
N TYR A 577 0.76 -36.76 -7.88
CA TYR A 577 0.60 -36.09 -6.59
C TYR A 577 -0.72 -35.31 -6.49
N GLY A 578 -1.18 -34.72 -7.57
CA GLY A 578 -2.31 -33.80 -7.59
C GLY A 578 -1.90 -32.38 -7.13
N LEU A 579 -2.78 -31.40 -7.34
CA LEU A 579 -2.50 -30.03 -6.95
C LEU A 579 -2.75 -29.80 -5.46
N SER A 580 -1.95 -28.93 -4.84
CA SER A 580 -2.31 -28.37 -3.54
C SER A 580 -3.45 -27.34 -3.67
N PRO A 581 -4.25 -27.08 -2.62
CA PRO A 581 -5.27 -26.03 -2.66
C PRO A 581 -4.74 -24.66 -3.07
N SER A 582 -3.51 -24.32 -2.64
CA SER A 582 -2.85 -23.06 -3.01
C SER A 582 -2.47 -23.02 -4.49
N ALA A 583 -1.95 -24.11 -5.04
CA ALA A 583 -1.66 -24.21 -6.46
C ALA A 583 -2.94 -24.12 -7.29
N HIS A 584 -3.97 -24.86 -6.92
CA HIS A 584 -5.29 -24.81 -7.58
C HIS A 584 -5.90 -23.41 -7.53
N LYS A 585 -5.87 -22.76 -6.35
CA LYS A 585 -6.41 -21.41 -6.19
C LYS A 585 -5.88 -20.44 -7.25
N LEU A 586 -4.57 -20.44 -7.51
CA LEU A 586 -3.99 -19.51 -8.47
C LEU A 586 -4.13 -19.99 -9.91
N LEU A 587 -3.85 -21.28 -10.16
CA LEU A 587 -3.84 -21.81 -11.53
C LEU A 587 -5.23 -21.85 -12.16
N VAL A 588 -6.27 -22.07 -11.35
CA VAL A 588 -7.65 -22.19 -11.83
C VAL A 588 -8.43 -20.87 -11.67
N HIS A 589 -8.27 -20.19 -10.54
CA HIS A 589 -9.07 -18.99 -10.22
C HIS A 589 -8.25 -17.68 -10.30
N GLY A 590 -6.96 -17.75 -10.61
CA GLY A 590 -6.10 -16.56 -10.61
C GLY A 590 -6.54 -15.49 -11.59
N ALA A 591 -6.93 -15.88 -12.80
CA ALA A 591 -7.45 -14.95 -13.80
C ALA A 591 -8.75 -14.29 -13.35
N ASP A 592 -9.67 -15.04 -12.73
CA ASP A 592 -10.91 -14.50 -12.18
C ASP A 592 -10.64 -13.51 -11.03
N ILE A 593 -9.69 -13.82 -10.16
CA ILE A 593 -9.26 -12.92 -9.09
C ILE A 593 -8.68 -11.64 -9.68
N ILE A 594 -7.84 -11.72 -10.73
CA ILE A 594 -7.25 -10.55 -11.41
C ILE A 594 -8.35 -9.71 -12.06
N ARG A 595 -9.33 -10.33 -12.75
CA ARG A 595 -10.49 -9.63 -13.32
C ARG A 595 -11.31 -8.90 -12.27
N HIS A 596 -11.48 -9.53 -11.10
CA HIS A 596 -12.26 -8.99 -10.01
C HIS A 596 -11.54 -7.87 -9.26
N SER A 597 -10.21 -7.86 -9.29
CA SER A 597 -9.40 -6.91 -8.52
C SER A 597 -9.50 -5.49 -9.07
N ILE A 598 -9.82 -4.54 -8.21
CA ILE A 598 -9.91 -3.10 -8.55
C ILE A 598 -8.51 -2.52 -8.78
N LEU A 599 -7.55 -2.95 -7.97
CA LEU A 599 -6.14 -2.55 -8.01
C LEU A 599 -5.25 -3.76 -8.34
N PRO A 600 -3.99 -3.55 -8.73
CA PRO A 600 -3.05 -4.65 -8.97
C PRO A 600 -2.96 -5.60 -7.78
N VAL A 601 -2.92 -6.91 -8.05
CA VAL A 601 -2.93 -7.94 -7.00
C VAL A 601 -1.75 -7.80 -6.04
N GLY A 602 -0.56 -7.46 -6.56
CA GLY A 602 0.64 -7.27 -5.74
C GLY A 602 0.56 -6.07 -4.78
N ILE A 603 -0.23 -5.04 -5.12
CA ILE A 603 -0.51 -3.92 -4.20
C ILE A 603 -1.43 -4.37 -3.04
N LEU A 604 -2.26 -5.38 -3.29
CA LEU A 604 -3.23 -5.91 -2.33
C LEU A 604 -2.65 -7.01 -1.43
N ALA A 605 -1.35 -7.28 -1.51
CA ALA A 605 -0.67 -8.31 -0.76
C ALA A 605 -0.76 -8.14 0.77
N GLU A 606 -0.60 -9.22 1.50
CA GLU A 606 -0.71 -9.33 2.97
C GLU A 606 0.59 -9.01 3.72
N ASP A 607 1.71 -8.85 3.02
CA ASP A 607 3.05 -8.61 3.60
C ASP A 607 3.08 -7.61 4.76
N PRO A 608 2.32 -6.47 4.73
CA PRO A 608 2.34 -5.50 5.83
C PRO A 608 1.85 -6.09 7.16
N ALA A 609 0.85 -6.98 7.15
CA ALA A 609 0.30 -7.59 8.35
C ALA A 609 1.31 -8.55 8.98
N GLU A 610 1.92 -9.43 8.18
CA GLU A 610 2.96 -10.36 8.62
C GLU A 610 4.19 -9.62 9.19
N GLY A 611 4.71 -8.61 8.45
CA GLY A 611 5.80 -7.77 8.94
C GLY A 611 5.42 -6.97 10.18
N SER A 612 4.16 -6.54 10.32
CA SER A 612 3.67 -5.83 11.51
C SER A 612 3.70 -6.69 12.76
N ASN A 613 3.46 -7.99 12.66
CA ASN A 613 3.57 -8.92 13.78
C ASN A 613 4.99 -8.98 14.35
N LYS A 614 6.01 -8.92 13.50
CA LYS A 614 7.41 -8.81 13.93
C LYS A 614 7.67 -7.49 14.67
N LEU A 615 7.16 -6.37 14.14
CA LEU A 615 7.28 -5.07 14.79
C LEU A 615 6.56 -5.04 16.15
N HIS A 616 5.38 -5.64 16.27
CA HIS A 616 4.67 -5.76 17.55
C HIS A 616 5.51 -6.48 18.61
N ARG A 617 6.22 -7.56 18.24
CA ARG A 617 7.15 -8.26 19.15
C ARG A 617 8.29 -7.35 19.61
N ILE A 618 8.94 -6.66 18.67
CA ILE A 618 10.05 -5.71 18.97
C ILE A 618 9.53 -4.58 19.86
N HIS A 619 8.38 -3.99 19.55
CA HIS A 619 7.81 -2.89 20.31
C HIS A 619 7.46 -3.33 21.72
N ARG A 620 6.78 -4.47 21.90
CA ARG A 620 6.44 -5.01 23.21
C ARG A 620 7.69 -5.31 24.04
N GLN A 621 8.72 -5.85 23.41
CA GLN A 621 9.93 -6.25 24.08
C GLN A 621 10.79 -5.05 24.53
N ASN A 622 10.91 -4.02 23.67
CA ASN A 622 11.91 -2.97 23.80
C ASN A 622 11.33 -1.56 24.06
N HIS A 623 10.04 -1.34 23.79
CA HIS A 623 9.48 0.01 23.74
C HIS A 623 8.18 0.20 24.52
N THR A 624 7.80 -0.75 25.38
CA THR A 624 6.67 -0.63 26.30
C THR A 624 7.15 -0.40 27.72
N ARG A 625 6.37 0.34 28.50
CA ARG A 625 6.67 0.64 29.91
C ARG A 625 6.57 -0.58 30.84
N LYS A 626 5.81 -1.61 30.46
CA LYS A 626 5.65 -2.90 31.18
C LYS A 626 5.15 -2.77 32.64
N ILE A 627 4.48 -1.67 32.95
CA ILE A 627 3.93 -1.38 34.28
C ILE A 627 2.64 -2.21 34.51
N SER A 628 1.78 -2.22 33.46
CA SER A 628 0.53 -2.98 33.44
C SER A 628 0.25 -3.47 32.02
N HIS A 629 -0.75 -4.35 31.85
CA HIS A 629 -1.23 -4.77 30.53
C HIS A 629 -1.81 -3.59 29.76
N GLU A 630 -2.56 -2.70 30.44
CA GLU A 630 -3.14 -1.51 29.83
C GLU A 630 -2.06 -0.55 29.31
N THR A 631 -1.04 -0.23 30.11
CA THR A 631 0.07 0.61 29.63
C THR A 631 0.87 -0.06 28.51
N THR A 632 0.95 -1.38 28.50
CA THR A 632 1.58 -2.12 27.40
C THR A 632 0.76 -2.00 26.11
N MET A 633 -0.57 -2.12 26.19
CA MET A 633 -1.47 -1.94 25.05
C MET A 633 -1.46 -0.51 24.52
N ASP A 634 -1.48 0.49 25.42
CA ASP A 634 -1.35 1.92 25.06
C ASP A 634 -0.04 2.17 24.29
N ASP A 635 1.08 1.72 24.81
CA ASP A 635 2.38 1.90 24.19
C ASP A 635 2.48 1.21 22.81
N LEU A 636 1.90 0.00 22.66
CA LEU A 636 1.91 -0.75 21.41
C LEU A 636 1.11 -0.03 20.32
N ILE A 637 -0.14 0.30 20.60
CA ILE A 637 -1.01 0.92 19.59
C ILE A 637 -0.54 2.34 19.28
N SER A 638 -0.20 3.15 20.29
CA SER A 638 0.29 4.51 20.10
C SER A 638 1.56 4.55 19.25
N ARG A 639 2.56 3.68 19.56
CA ARG A 639 3.79 3.63 18.78
C ARG A 639 3.52 3.25 17.33
N LYS A 640 2.64 2.29 17.10
CA LYS A 640 2.28 1.84 15.75
C LYS A 640 1.52 2.91 14.98
N LEU A 641 0.58 3.63 15.61
CA LEU A 641 -0.11 4.79 15.03
C LEU A 641 0.86 5.91 14.62
N HIS A 642 1.84 6.21 15.49
CA HIS A 642 2.88 7.21 15.16
C HIS A 642 3.75 6.77 13.98
N GLN A 643 4.17 5.50 13.94
CA GLN A 643 5.04 4.96 12.91
C GLN A 643 4.36 4.88 11.54
N SER A 644 3.07 4.56 11.52
CA SER A 644 2.27 4.43 10.30
C SER A 644 1.54 5.71 9.90
N ASP A 645 1.81 6.84 10.56
CA ASP A 645 1.23 8.13 10.18
C ASP A 645 1.72 8.54 8.78
N PRO A 646 0.82 8.94 7.85
CA PRO A 646 1.19 9.24 6.46
C PRO A 646 2.30 10.30 6.32
N VAL A 647 2.29 11.34 7.18
CA VAL A 647 3.29 12.41 7.14
C VAL A 647 4.64 11.89 7.64
N VAL A 648 4.66 11.14 8.75
CA VAL A 648 5.89 10.54 9.28
C VAL A 648 6.46 9.54 8.28
N LEU A 649 5.61 8.70 7.69
CA LEU A 649 6.02 7.69 6.72
C LEU A 649 6.60 8.30 5.44
N SER A 650 6.13 9.47 4.99
CA SER A 650 6.64 10.15 3.80
C SER A 650 8.12 10.54 3.94
N HIS A 651 8.59 10.79 5.16
CA HIS A 651 10.00 11.11 5.44
C HIS A 651 10.91 9.87 5.41
N HIS A 652 10.39 8.67 5.62
CA HIS A 652 11.18 7.45 5.63
C HIS A 652 11.94 7.23 4.31
N ARG A 653 11.32 7.49 3.17
CA ARG A 653 11.96 7.34 1.85
C ARG A 653 13.02 8.38 1.54
N SER A 654 12.87 9.60 2.03
CA SER A 654 13.83 10.66 1.73
C SER A 654 15.24 10.33 2.23
N PHE A 655 15.34 9.56 3.32
CA PHE A 655 16.62 9.11 3.86
C PHE A 655 17.22 7.92 3.07
N LYS A 656 16.38 7.00 2.60
CA LYS A 656 16.85 5.82 1.84
C LYS A 656 17.27 6.14 0.40
N LYS A 657 16.58 7.03 -0.30
CA LYS A 657 16.88 7.38 -1.70
C LYS A 657 18.28 7.94 -1.92
N LYS A 658 18.86 8.64 -0.94
CA LYS A 658 20.19 9.27 -1.07
C LYS A 658 21.37 8.29 -0.98
N ASN A 659 21.18 7.10 -0.42
CA ASN A 659 22.26 6.16 -0.12
C ASN A 659 22.29 4.90 -1.00
N ARG A 660 21.31 4.71 -1.91
CA ARG A 660 21.34 3.55 -2.82
C ARG A 660 22.34 3.79 -3.94
N ARG A 661 23.44 3.07 -3.90
CA ARG A 661 24.26 2.84 -5.10
C ARG A 661 23.39 2.03 -6.07
N PRO A 662 23.35 2.38 -7.37
CA PRO A 662 22.68 1.52 -8.35
C PRO A 662 23.32 0.14 -8.26
N LYS A 663 22.52 -0.88 -7.93
CA LYS A 663 22.96 -2.28 -8.00
C LYS A 663 23.13 -2.60 -9.49
N VAL A 664 24.37 -2.56 -9.95
CA VAL A 664 24.73 -3.08 -11.27
C VAL A 664 24.71 -4.58 -11.15
N ASN A 665 23.74 -5.22 -11.83
CA ASN A 665 23.59 -6.68 -11.99
C ASN A 665 23.42 -7.44 -10.65
N ASP A 666 22.20 -7.46 -10.15
CA ASP A 666 21.80 -8.49 -9.19
C ASP A 666 21.71 -9.83 -9.96
N PRO A 667 22.61 -10.81 -9.72
CA PRO A 667 22.57 -12.11 -10.42
C PRO A 667 21.32 -12.93 -10.06
N PHE A 668 20.49 -12.45 -9.13
CA PHE A 668 19.25 -13.09 -8.67
C PHE A 668 17.98 -12.54 -9.32
N MET A 669 18.07 -11.52 -10.18
CA MET A 669 16.94 -11.12 -11.01
C MET A 669 16.79 -12.13 -12.14
N LEU A 670 15.66 -12.84 -12.13
CA LEU A 670 15.21 -13.58 -13.31
C LEU A 670 15.10 -12.58 -14.48
N PRO A 671 15.61 -12.92 -15.68
CA PRO A 671 15.30 -12.14 -16.88
C PRO A 671 13.78 -12.09 -16.96
N ASP A 672 13.25 -10.89 -17.08
CA ASP A 672 11.87 -10.53 -16.76
C ASP A 672 10.82 -11.23 -17.67
N PRO A 673 10.34 -12.44 -17.33
CA PRO A 673 9.21 -13.06 -18.03
C PRO A 673 7.89 -12.38 -17.65
N VAL A 674 7.91 -11.48 -16.68
CA VAL A 674 6.76 -10.76 -16.15
C VAL A 674 6.27 -9.71 -17.16
N ASP A 675 7.14 -9.17 -18.01
CA ASP A 675 6.76 -8.22 -19.05
C ASP A 675 5.76 -8.80 -20.07
N LEU A 676 5.78 -10.09 -20.28
CA LEU A 676 4.80 -10.77 -21.14
C LEU A 676 3.40 -10.82 -20.52
N LEU A 677 3.30 -10.70 -19.19
CA LEU A 677 2.07 -10.79 -18.41
C LEU A 677 1.53 -9.41 -18.02
N LYS A 678 2.32 -8.36 -18.17
CA LYS A 678 1.94 -6.99 -17.84
C LYS A 678 1.07 -6.40 -18.96
N ARG A 679 0.02 -5.69 -18.59
CA ARG A 679 -0.66 -4.81 -19.53
C ARG A 679 0.22 -3.59 -19.77
N THR A 680 0.58 -3.31 -21.01
CA THR A 680 1.14 -2.02 -21.40
C THR A 680 0.07 -0.95 -21.20
N VAL A 681 0.10 -0.32 -20.03
CA VAL A 681 -0.67 0.90 -19.81
C VAL A 681 0.14 2.03 -20.42
N SER A 682 -0.28 2.49 -21.59
CA SER A 682 0.22 3.72 -22.21
C SER A 682 -0.33 4.94 -21.43
N LEU A 683 0.17 5.17 -20.26
CA LEU A 683 0.03 6.43 -19.51
C LEU A 683 1.33 6.58 -18.74
N GLY A 684 2.15 7.52 -19.17
CA GLY A 684 3.49 7.82 -18.68
C GLY A 684 3.61 7.93 -17.16
N MET A 685 3.83 6.82 -16.53
CA MET A 685 4.36 6.72 -15.18
C MET A 685 5.54 5.76 -15.25
N GLN A 686 6.73 6.31 -15.32
CA GLN A 686 7.92 5.61 -14.89
C GLN A 686 7.76 5.33 -13.40
N SER A 687 7.48 4.08 -13.04
CA SER A 687 7.45 3.64 -11.66
C SER A 687 8.76 2.92 -11.34
N ASP A 688 9.66 3.63 -10.68
CA ASP A 688 10.79 3.05 -9.97
C ASP A 688 10.30 2.33 -8.69
N THR A 689 9.54 1.23 -8.81
CA THR A 689 8.87 0.66 -7.62
C THR A 689 9.27 -0.76 -7.23
N ASP A 690 10.31 -1.36 -7.82
CA ASP A 690 10.49 -2.81 -7.64
C ASP A 690 11.54 -3.26 -6.61
N GLU A 691 12.08 -2.40 -5.71
CA GLU A 691 13.19 -2.89 -4.88
C GLU A 691 13.14 -2.63 -3.36
N SER A 692 12.00 -2.28 -2.76
CA SER A 692 12.08 -1.67 -1.42
C SER A 692 11.70 -2.53 -0.21
N SER A 693 11.13 -3.72 -0.37
CA SER A 693 10.62 -4.48 0.79
C SER A 693 11.51 -5.62 1.27
N ASP A 694 12.50 -6.00 0.48
CA ASP A 694 13.16 -7.30 0.67
C ASP A 694 14.46 -7.26 1.50
N ASP A 695 15.14 -6.11 1.56
CA ASP A 695 16.45 -6.02 2.23
C ASP A 695 16.37 -5.78 3.76
N GLU A 696 15.24 -5.32 4.30
CA GLU A 696 15.10 -5.10 5.74
C GLU A 696 14.84 -6.38 6.54
N ASP A 697 14.23 -7.38 5.90
CA ASP A 697 13.93 -8.64 6.57
C ASP A 697 15.17 -9.53 6.72
N ASP A 698 16.16 -9.42 5.81
CA ASP A 698 17.36 -10.26 5.84
C ASP A 698 18.36 -9.86 6.95
N GLU A 699 18.55 -8.55 7.22
CA GLU A 699 19.45 -8.10 8.28
C GLU A 699 18.92 -8.41 9.69
N LEU A 700 17.59 -8.43 9.86
CA LEU A 700 16.98 -8.74 11.16
C LEU A 700 16.84 -10.25 11.41
N GLU A 701 16.76 -11.09 10.37
CA GLU A 701 16.76 -12.55 10.51
C GLU A 701 18.16 -13.12 10.81
N GLN A 702 19.24 -12.52 10.30
CA GLN A 702 20.61 -12.97 10.58
C GLN A 702 21.05 -12.73 12.02
N ILE A 703 20.55 -11.68 12.66
CA ILE A 703 20.91 -11.36 14.07
C ILE A 703 20.25 -12.33 15.07
N ASN A 704 19.17 -13.02 14.72
CA ASN A 704 18.41 -13.84 15.65
C ASN A 704 18.67 -15.35 15.58
N CYS A 705 19.46 -15.85 14.62
CA CYS A 705 19.70 -17.30 14.48
C CYS A 705 21.00 -17.81 15.10
N ASP A 706 22.01 -16.95 15.33
CA ASP A 706 23.35 -17.40 15.69
C ASP A 706 23.80 -17.15 17.14
N SER A 707 22.93 -16.68 18.05
CA SER A 707 23.35 -16.32 19.40
C SER A 707 22.50 -16.92 20.53
N ILE A 708 22.24 -18.24 20.53
CA ILE A 708 21.83 -18.93 21.78
C ILE A 708 22.42 -20.33 21.78
N PRO A 709 23.21 -20.70 22.82
CA PRO A 709 23.76 -22.04 22.95
C PRO A 709 22.68 -23.08 23.27
N TYR A 710 22.80 -24.23 22.64
CA TYR A 710 21.96 -25.40 22.90
C TYR A 710 22.09 -25.87 24.35
N SER A 711 21.00 -25.90 25.07
CA SER A 711 20.83 -26.83 26.19
C SER A 711 19.76 -27.85 25.82
N ASN A 712 20.21 -29.09 25.62
CA ASN A 712 19.35 -30.26 25.56
C ASN A 712 18.73 -30.49 26.93
N THR A 713 17.41 -30.41 27.04
CA THR A 713 16.64 -31.19 28.04
C THR A 713 15.17 -31.28 27.65
N LEU A 714 14.74 -32.50 27.41
CA LEU A 714 13.43 -33.12 27.72
C LEU A 714 12.16 -32.53 27.06
N PHE A 715 11.56 -33.35 26.17
CA PHE A 715 10.12 -33.51 26.07
C PHE A 715 9.73 -34.98 25.96
N GLU A 716 9.24 -35.52 27.04
CA GLU A 716 8.19 -36.53 27.09
C GLU A 716 6.90 -35.80 27.55
N LEU A 717 5.88 -35.95 26.76
CA LEU A 717 4.42 -36.01 26.87
C LEU A 717 3.74 -35.25 25.77
#